data_699df034171df692e305077ceb501a57
#
_entry.id   699df034171df692e305077ceb501a57
#
_cell.length_a   1.000
_cell.length_b   1.000
_cell.length_c   1.000
_cell.angle_alpha   90.00
_cell.angle_beta   90.00
_cell.angle_gamma   90.00
#
_symmetry.space_group_name_H-M   'P 1'
#
loop_
_entity.id
_entity.type
_entity.pdbx_description
1 polymer ?
#
loop_
_entity_poly.entity_id
_entity_poly.type
_entity_poly.pdbx_seq_one_letter_code
_entity_poly.pdbx_strand_id
1 'polypeptide(L)'
;MKKYTAYIGALAALLVTGAAVTACADQDFINEAQQPELATATGKYTMTVKASKGNDGTRALALDGKTLKVKWADSDKVSVLKAGTTTLLGTLTATASETGTTTLSGDLTGTVNVGDKLHLIFPRADWEYTDQSGVLLGDGNSIEKNYDYAITDVTVASIDDSHITTTSEANLASQQAIVKFILKDKATNNPINAKKLTISAAGNKLVTNKRLSDNNYYSGYTVDRGGGGISGDDYPHLVDGEPNTKWCADDSHLWYIEFHTDAPVKVDGYMFRTAGDTKTYPGRNPRSWELQGKMNSGDANWTTIDSRSDNTDIPALNNTEHDFTASAPGTYQYFSLTIINVQSGNIMQLSEMKLFAKGAETKEITEYGPISATPDAAASELTVALRNENAGADTYTLTVYDGSLYTLEKAGVTFENGKYYEITAKLTELTTIDLSTVTESEITVRNGNTITGTHDQELKIFIADGANVTLDNVNITNGSIVCNGNAGINLVGTNTITASANYAAVQIGDENTTLTISGTGSLNATGGDNGAGIGTGLAQDEEKTGGNITINGGTINATGGYYGAGIGCGQAYSKTENNNAANKCGNISITGGTVTATGGLTAAGIGTGAAVISYENRFASTVCGDITITGGTVTANGDVSAAGIGTGSITTLLGEGTTKCGDITITSDVTKVTAFTATTVSDDVCSIGKSGDASYYECGTITIGGTVYADGITDNPYTYQP
;
A
#
# COMPACT_ATOMS: atom_id res chain seq x y z
N MET A 1 -5.24 12.87 65.16
CA MET A 1 -5.75 13.91 64.24
C MET A 1 -5.83 15.28 64.95
N LYS A 2 -4.71 15.88 65.32
CA LYS A 2 -4.66 17.25 65.92
C LYS A 2 -3.25 17.83 65.80
N LYS A 3 -2.57 17.69 64.68
CA LYS A 3 -1.25 18.32 64.46
C LYS A 3 -1.00 18.87 63.02
N TYR A 4 -2.02 18.86 62.13
CA TYR A 4 -1.88 19.38 60.78
C TYR A 4 -2.64 20.67 60.48
N THR A 5 -3.41 21.20 61.45
CA THR A 5 -4.21 22.42 61.25
C THR A 5 -3.48 23.69 61.67
N ALA A 6 -2.28 23.62 62.20
CA ALA A 6 -1.52 24.77 62.65
C ALA A 6 -0.53 25.39 61.60
N TYR A 7 -0.30 24.66 60.47
CA TYR A 7 0.64 25.15 59.46
C TYR A 7 0.00 25.93 58.29
N ILE A 8 -1.32 25.82 58.10
CA ILE A 8 -2.04 26.53 57.07
C ILE A 8 -2.43 27.94 57.52
N GLY A 9 -2.52 28.20 58.82
CA GLY A 9 -2.83 29.52 59.37
C GLY A 9 -1.68 30.51 59.39
N ALA A 10 -0.42 30.07 59.26
CA ALA A 10 0.75 30.92 59.29
C ALA A 10 1.18 31.47 57.92
N LEU A 11 0.72 30.84 56.82
CA LEU A 11 1.02 31.26 55.45
C LEU A 11 0.04 32.33 54.93
N ALA A 12 -1.15 32.43 55.49
CA ALA A 12 -2.15 33.44 55.12
C ALA A 12 -1.96 34.81 55.83
N ALA A 13 -1.16 34.85 56.90
CA ALA A 13 -0.92 36.08 57.66
C ALA A 13 0.31 36.88 57.18
N LEU A 14 1.11 36.32 56.23
CA LEU A 14 2.30 37.01 55.70
C LEU A 14 2.07 37.80 54.43
N LEU A 15 0.84 37.77 53.88
CA LEU A 15 0.48 38.39 52.60
C LEU A 15 -0.30 39.72 52.74
N VAL A 16 -0.51 40.25 53.95
CA VAL A 16 -1.33 41.46 54.17
C VAL A 16 -0.54 42.62 54.82
N THR A 17 0.75 42.48 55.12
CA THR A 17 1.51 43.58 55.75
C THR A 17 2.71 44.06 54.93
N GLY A 18 2.50 44.30 53.64
CA GLY A 18 3.52 44.80 52.74
C GLY A 18 3.12 46.04 51.95
N ALA A 19 2.43 46.99 52.58
CA ALA A 19 2.24 48.33 51.97
C ALA A 19 2.45 49.40 53.04
N ALA A 20 3.44 50.21 52.79
CA ALA A 20 3.84 51.50 53.41
C ALA A 20 5.07 51.43 54.34
N VAL A 21 6.25 51.69 53.76
CA VAL A 21 7.21 52.67 54.31
C VAL A 21 7.88 53.40 53.17
N THR A 22 7.69 54.72 53.12
CA THR A 22 8.37 55.64 52.23
C THR A 22 9.76 56.06 52.78
N ALA A 23 10.71 56.24 51.86
CA ALA A 23 11.84 57.11 51.87
C ALA A 23 12.97 56.93 52.91
N CYS A 24 14.14 56.66 52.45
CA CYS A 24 15.29 57.60 52.39
C CYS A 24 16.50 56.95 51.75
N ALA A 25 17.22 57.74 50.94
CA ALA A 25 18.37 57.35 50.19
C ALA A 25 19.57 56.96 51.06
N ASP A 26 20.33 55.98 50.56
CA ASP A 26 21.79 56.09 50.35
C ASP A 26 22.27 54.96 49.40
N GLN A 27 23.20 55.35 48.55
CA GLN A 27 23.83 54.58 47.53
C GLN A 27 24.76 53.48 48.10
N ASP A 28 24.96 52.50 47.26
CA ASP A 28 25.98 51.45 47.19
C ASP A 28 25.62 50.13 47.76
N PHE A 29 25.43 49.26 46.82
CA PHE A 29 25.72 47.85 46.65
C PHE A 29 24.61 47.15 45.84
N ILE A 30 24.70 47.29 44.50
CA ILE A 30 23.92 46.45 43.61
C ILE A 30 24.62 45.09 43.47
N ASN A 31 24.20 44.11 44.25
CA ASN A 31 24.36 42.74 43.88
C ASN A 31 23.24 42.43 42.91
N GLU A 32 23.56 42.00 41.71
CA GLU A 32 22.61 41.40 40.76
C GLU A 32 21.97 40.14 41.38
N ALA A 33 20.90 40.31 42.15
CA ALA A 33 20.00 39.24 42.49
C ALA A 33 19.05 39.08 41.30
N GLN A 34 19.10 37.91 40.68
CA GLN A 34 18.19 37.46 39.64
C GLN A 34 16.76 37.93 39.96
N GLN A 35 16.19 38.72 39.04
CA GLN A 35 14.76 39.00 39.02
C GLN A 35 14.02 37.63 38.89
N PRO A 36 13.00 37.35 39.71
CA PRO A 36 12.14 36.25 39.43
C PRO A 36 11.49 36.49 38.06
N GLU A 37 11.65 35.58 37.13
CA GLU A 37 10.87 35.58 35.89
C GLU A 37 9.40 35.78 36.25
N LEU A 38 8.82 36.93 35.88
CA LEU A 38 7.38 37.07 35.86
C LEU A 38 6.84 35.98 34.94
N ALA A 39 6.05 35.07 35.47
CA ALA A 39 5.24 34.19 34.66
C ALA A 39 4.46 35.05 33.67
N THR A 40 4.86 35.01 32.41
CA THR A 40 4.28 35.79 31.31
C THR A 40 2.83 35.31 31.15
N ALA A 41 1.88 36.14 31.52
CA ALA A 41 0.45 35.85 31.34
C ALA A 41 0.19 35.68 29.84
N THR A 42 -0.41 34.56 29.47
CA THR A 42 -0.84 34.28 28.10
C THR A 42 -1.90 35.31 27.71
N GLY A 43 -1.57 36.24 26.82
CA GLY A 43 -2.50 37.25 26.33
C GLY A 43 -3.44 36.71 25.28
N LYS A 44 -4.60 37.35 25.16
CA LYS A 44 -5.50 37.20 24.01
C LYS A 44 -5.41 38.50 23.21
N TYR A 45 -5.21 38.38 21.90
CA TYR A 45 -5.04 39.51 21.01
C TYR A 45 -5.95 39.38 19.80
N THR A 46 -6.36 40.48 19.22
CA THR A 46 -6.89 40.54 17.84
C THR A 46 -5.79 41.06 16.91
N MET A 47 -5.75 40.57 15.68
CA MET A 47 -4.80 41.05 14.68
C MET A 47 -5.52 41.35 13.37
N THR A 48 -5.14 42.45 12.72
CA THR A 48 -5.60 42.78 11.37
C THR A 48 -4.40 43.27 10.56
N VAL A 49 -4.21 42.64 9.38
CA VAL A 49 -3.09 43.00 8.48
C VAL A 49 -3.54 42.95 7.02
N LYS A 50 -3.13 43.90 6.21
CA LYS A 50 -3.24 43.83 4.76
C LYS A 50 -2.29 42.77 4.23
N ALA A 51 -2.76 41.92 3.33
CA ALA A 51 -1.99 40.84 2.76
C ALA A 51 -2.09 40.80 1.23
N SER A 52 -0.97 40.42 0.61
CA SER A 52 -0.92 40.03 -0.80
C SER A 52 -0.21 38.70 -0.95
N LYS A 53 -0.41 38.01 -2.06
CA LYS A 53 0.28 36.76 -2.35
C LYS A 53 0.93 36.82 -3.73
N GLY A 54 2.25 36.53 -3.79
CA GLY A 54 3.07 36.57 -4.99
C GLY A 54 3.48 37.98 -5.41
N ASN A 55 4.47 38.08 -6.32
CA ASN A 55 5.01 39.35 -6.81
C ASN A 55 4.05 40.13 -7.74
N ASP A 56 2.98 39.52 -8.21
CA ASP A 56 1.97 40.10 -9.10
C ASP A 56 0.52 39.76 -8.68
N GLY A 57 0.30 39.77 -7.42
CA GLY A 57 -0.97 39.92 -6.70
C GLY A 57 -2.21 39.24 -7.25
N THR A 58 -2.38 37.94 -7.08
CA THR A 58 -3.73 37.33 -7.13
C THR A 58 -3.71 35.87 -6.65
N ARG A 59 -4.75 35.43 -5.92
CA ARG A 59 -4.97 34.04 -5.53
C ARG A 59 -6.38 33.54 -5.84
N ALA A 60 -6.51 32.45 -6.24
CA ALA A 60 -7.09 31.33 -6.92
C ALA A 60 -6.26 31.17 -8.17
N LEU A 61 -5.58 30.05 -8.29
CA LEU A 61 -4.73 29.80 -9.44
C LEU A 61 -5.61 29.85 -10.69
N ALA A 62 -5.65 31.01 -11.36
CA ALA A 62 -6.30 31.15 -12.65
C ALA A 62 -5.22 31.30 -13.69
N LEU A 63 -5.25 30.51 -14.76
CA LEU A 63 -4.38 30.69 -15.90
C LEU A 63 -4.87 31.88 -16.74
N ASP A 64 -4.08 32.93 -16.82
CA ASP A 64 -4.19 33.97 -17.86
C ASP A 64 -3.01 33.80 -18.83
N GLY A 65 -3.22 33.05 -19.87
CA GLY A 65 -2.14 32.60 -20.74
C GLY A 65 -1.20 31.62 -20.05
N LYS A 66 0.06 32.04 -19.78
CA LYS A 66 1.09 31.29 -19.04
C LYS A 66 1.36 31.84 -17.64
N THR A 67 0.54 32.75 -17.15
CA THR A 67 0.71 33.40 -15.86
C THR A 67 -0.35 32.87 -14.89
N LEU A 68 0.10 32.41 -13.73
CA LEU A 68 -0.78 32.04 -12.62
C LEU A 68 -1.27 33.32 -11.95
N LYS A 69 -2.57 33.58 -12.00
CA LYS A 69 -3.23 34.63 -11.21
C LYS A 69 -3.77 34.03 -9.91
N VAL A 70 -3.69 34.78 -8.82
CA VAL A 70 -4.03 34.35 -7.45
C VAL A 70 -5.13 35.25 -6.90
N LYS A 71 -6.23 34.72 -6.35
CA LYS A 71 -7.34 35.44 -5.69
C LYS A 71 -7.43 35.00 -4.23
N TRP A 72 -8.13 35.77 -3.40
CA TRP A 72 -8.50 35.40 -2.04
C TRP A 72 -9.96 34.99 -1.98
N ALA A 73 -10.24 33.82 -1.43
CA ALA A 73 -11.62 33.40 -1.14
C ALA A 73 -12.03 33.85 0.27
N ASP A 74 -13.34 34.06 0.47
CA ASP A 74 -13.89 34.17 1.83
C ASP A 74 -13.57 32.89 2.58
N SER A 75 -13.17 33.04 3.84
CA SER A 75 -12.77 31.92 4.68
C SER A 75 -11.36 31.32 4.43
N ASP A 76 -10.57 31.83 3.49
CA ASP A 76 -9.14 31.44 3.42
C ASP A 76 -8.46 31.72 4.75
N LYS A 77 -7.70 30.73 5.24
CA LYS A 77 -7.05 30.81 6.56
C LYS A 77 -5.54 30.94 6.43
N VAL A 78 -4.95 31.70 7.35
CA VAL A 78 -3.50 31.89 7.47
C VAL A 78 -3.11 31.59 8.90
N SER A 79 -2.29 30.57 9.12
CA SER A 79 -1.73 30.25 10.44
C SER A 79 -0.69 31.28 10.84
N VAL A 80 -0.71 31.70 12.10
CA VAL A 80 0.26 32.66 12.67
C VAL A 80 1.08 31.98 13.74
N LEU A 81 2.40 31.90 13.52
CA LEU A 81 3.37 31.38 14.48
C LEU A 81 4.26 32.50 14.99
N LYS A 82 4.85 32.36 16.16
CA LYS A 82 5.94 33.21 16.62
C LYS A 82 7.19 32.84 15.83
N ALA A 83 7.78 33.79 15.09
CA ALA A 83 8.94 33.51 14.24
C ALA A 83 10.14 33.00 15.05
N GLY A 84 10.86 32.03 14.49
CA GLY A 84 11.96 31.36 15.20
C GLY A 84 11.49 30.31 16.22
N THR A 85 10.18 30.16 16.37
CA THR A 85 9.55 29.10 17.15
C THR A 85 8.52 28.39 16.26
N THR A 86 7.97 27.31 16.76
CA THR A 86 6.87 26.57 16.11
C THR A 86 5.54 26.74 16.88
N THR A 87 5.50 27.74 17.77
CA THR A 87 4.31 28.01 18.58
C THR A 87 3.24 28.66 17.71
N LEU A 88 2.15 27.94 17.47
CA LEU A 88 0.96 28.45 16.80
C LEU A 88 0.23 29.41 17.75
N LEU A 89 0.11 30.66 17.35
CA LEU A 89 -0.59 31.70 18.10
C LEU A 89 -2.08 31.77 17.74
N GLY A 90 -2.46 31.42 16.51
CA GLY A 90 -3.83 31.45 16.04
C GLY A 90 -3.94 31.46 14.52
N THR A 91 -5.11 31.80 14.02
CA THR A 91 -5.42 31.79 12.59
C THR A 91 -6.11 33.10 12.21
N LEU A 92 -5.63 33.72 11.12
CA LEU A 92 -6.30 34.84 10.49
C LEU A 92 -7.16 34.36 9.32
N THR A 93 -8.29 35.00 9.10
CA THR A 93 -9.23 34.72 8.02
C THR A 93 -9.20 35.87 7.00
N ALA A 94 -9.19 35.52 5.72
CA ALA A 94 -9.22 36.47 4.63
C ALA A 94 -10.64 36.96 4.34
N THR A 95 -10.73 38.20 3.85
CA THR A 95 -11.91 38.70 3.17
C THR A 95 -11.76 38.47 1.66
N ALA A 96 -12.78 37.99 0.97
CA ALA A 96 -12.73 37.73 -0.47
C ALA A 96 -12.26 38.96 -1.25
N SER A 97 -11.38 38.75 -2.23
CA SER A 97 -10.85 39.80 -3.08
C SER A 97 -10.47 39.30 -4.47
N GLU A 98 -10.96 39.99 -5.49
CA GLU A 98 -10.62 39.75 -6.89
C GLU A 98 -9.28 40.36 -7.31
N THR A 99 -8.68 41.20 -6.46
CA THR A 99 -7.49 41.99 -6.80
C THR A 99 -6.19 41.41 -6.22
N GLY A 100 -6.21 40.22 -5.60
CA GLY A 100 -5.04 39.57 -5.01
C GLY A 100 -4.52 40.17 -3.72
N THR A 101 -5.06 41.30 -3.27
CA THR A 101 -4.83 41.88 -1.95
C THR A 101 -6.07 41.67 -1.08
N THR A 102 -5.89 41.35 0.18
CA THR A 102 -6.98 41.17 1.14
C THR A 102 -6.62 41.80 2.48
N THR A 103 -7.59 41.82 3.38
CA THR A 103 -7.37 42.03 4.81
C THR A 103 -7.53 40.67 5.51
N LEU A 104 -6.48 40.31 6.25
CA LEU A 104 -6.50 39.13 7.14
C LEU A 104 -6.84 39.59 8.54
N SER A 105 -7.79 38.94 9.22
CA SER A 105 -8.16 39.28 10.60
C SER A 105 -8.48 38.03 11.41
N GLY A 106 -8.17 38.06 12.70
CA GLY A 106 -8.44 36.94 13.61
C GLY A 106 -7.88 37.12 15.01
N ASP A 107 -8.11 36.11 15.83
CA ASP A 107 -7.69 36.10 17.24
C ASP A 107 -6.39 35.31 17.41
N LEU A 108 -5.49 35.80 18.21
CA LEU A 108 -4.23 35.18 18.59
C LEU A 108 -4.17 34.99 20.10
N THR A 109 -3.55 33.87 20.53
CA THR A 109 -3.33 33.54 21.94
C THR A 109 -1.87 33.20 22.18
N GLY A 110 -1.27 33.74 23.22
CA GLY A 110 0.13 33.47 23.55
C GLY A 110 0.83 34.69 24.10
N THR A 111 2.17 34.70 24.08
CA THR A 111 2.98 35.83 24.47
C THR A 111 3.51 36.53 23.23
N VAL A 112 2.99 37.74 22.96
CA VAL A 112 3.41 38.59 21.84
C VAL A 112 3.84 39.94 22.40
N ASN A 113 4.99 40.47 21.93
CA ASN A 113 5.54 41.78 22.32
C ASN A 113 5.75 42.65 21.08
N VAL A 114 5.79 43.96 21.28
CA VAL A 114 6.21 44.89 20.23
C VAL A 114 7.63 44.56 19.79
N GLY A 115 7.86 44.50 18.47
CA GLY A 115 9.11 44.05 17.86
C GLY A 115 9.23 42.57 17.60
N ASP A 116 8.33 41.73 18.11
CA ASP A 116 8.30 40.29 17.76
C ASP A 116 8.01 40.12 16.27
N LYS A 117 8.65 39.13 15.66
CA LYS A 117 8.30 38.68 14.31
C LYS A 117 7.24 37.59 14.39
N LEU A 118 6.23 37.71 13.59
CA LEU A 118 5.18 36.71 13.40
C LEU A 118 5.35 36.07 12.03
N HIS A 119 5.37 34.74 11.99
CA HIS A 119 5.46 33.92 10.78
C HIS A 119 4.07 33.53 10.33
N LEU A 120 3.67 33.98 9.14
CA LEU A 120 2.36 33.76 8.55
C LEU A 120 2.47 32.66 7.48
N ILE A 121 1.68 31.57 7.60
CA ILE A 121 1.69 30.43 6.69
C ILE A 121 0.29 30.21 6.13
N PHE A 122 0.18 30.21 4.83
CA PHE A 122 -1.05 29.93 4.10
C PHE A 122 -0.97 28.57 3.40
N PRO A 123 -2.04 27.80 3.31
CA PRO A 123 -3.34 27.96 4.02
C PRO A 123 -3.27 27.40 5.45
N ARG A 124 -2.26 26.63 5.78
CA ARG A 124 -2.06 25.94 7.07
C ARG A 124 -0.56 25.74 7.34
N ALA A 125 -0.23 25.45 8.60
CA ALA A 125 1.15 25.21 9.01
C ALA A 125 1.70 23.85 8.54
N ASP A 126 0.81 22.88 8.28
CA ASP A 126 1.18 21.57 7.78
C ASP A 126 1.11 21.56 6.25
N TRP A 127 2.15 21.03 5.61
CA TRP A 127 2.23 20.91 4.16
C TRP A 127 2.26 19.45 3.78
N GLU A 128 1.58 19.14 2.69
CA GLU A 128 1.59 17.82 2.08
C GLU A 128 1.60 17.97 0.56
N TYR A 129 2.47 17.20 -0.11
CA TYR A 129 2.59 17.19 -1.57
C TYR A 129 2.36 15.81 -2.18
N THR A 130 2.05 14.80 -1.36
CA THR A 130 1.72 13.45 -1.83
C THR A 130 0.28 13.36 -2.35
N ASP A 131 0.00 12.33 -3.14
CA ASP A 131 -1.36 11.97 -3.62
C ASP A 131 -2.15 13.11 -4.29
N GLN A 132 -1.50 13.90 -5.14
CA GLN A 132 -2.15 14.96 -5.88
C GLN A 132 -3.09 14.39 -6.95
N SER A 133 -4.18 15.10 -7.27
CA SER A 133 -5.10 14.70 -8.34
C SER A 133 -4.58 14.96 -9.75
N GLY A 134 -3.50 15.71 -9.90
CA GLY A 134 -3.02 16.16 -11.19
C GLY A 134 -3.83 17.31 -11.82
N VAL A 135 -4.76 17.91 -11.07
CA VAL A 135 -5.66 18.98 -11.53
C VAL A 135 -5.28 20.31 -10.90
N LEU A 136 -5.10 21.34 -11.71
CA LEU A 136 -4.71 22.67 -11.24
C LEU A 136 -5.83 23.36 -10.46
N LEU A 137 -7.03 23.41 -11.05
CA LEU A 137 -8.20 24.15 -10.55
C LEU A 137 -9.39 23.23 -10.39
N GLY A 138 -10.27 23.51 -9.46
CA GLY A 138 -11.55 22.80 -9.30
C GLY A 138 -11.88 22.45 -7.85
N ASP A 139 -12.95 21.70 -7.67
CA ASP A 139 -13.35 21.17 -6.37
C ASP A 139 -12.58 19.89 -6.02
N GLY A 140 -12.49 19.58 -4.75
CA GLY A 140 -11.79 18.38 -4.24
C GLY A 140 -10.29 18.55 -4.07
N ASN A 141 -9.50 17.59 -4.57
CA ASN A 141 -8.05 17.51 -4.36
C ASN A 141 -7.23 18.30 -5.42
N SER A 142 -7.67 19.51 -5.81
CA SER A 142 -6.93 20.37 -6.73
C SER A 142 -5.73 21.03 -6.07
N ILE A 143 -4.75 21.44 -6.90
CA ILE A 143 -3.56 22.16 -6.42
C ILE A 143 -3.95 23.46 -5.74
N GLU A 144 -4.90 24.19 -6.32
CA GLU A 144 -5.42 25.45 -5.78
C GLU A 144 -5.86 25.32 -4.33
N LYS A 145 -6.53 24.23 -3.97
CA LYS A 145 -7.12 24.05 -2.64
C LYS A 145 -6.18 23.44 -1.62
N ASN A 146 -5.34 22.51 -2.04
CA ASN A 146 -4.62 21.66 -1.09
C ASN A 146 -3.10 21.81 -1.12
N TYR A 147 -2.52 22.29 -2.23
CA TYR A 147 -1.06 22.27 -2.43
C TYR A 147 -0.47 23.63 -2.74
N ASP A 148 -1.20 24.73 -2.49
CA ASP A 148 -0.73 26.11 -2.72
C ASP A 148 -0.30 26.75 -1.40
N TYR A 149 0.96 26.52 -1.00
CA TYR A 149 1.53 27.05 0.22
C TYR A 149 2.29 28.35 -0.01
N ALA A 150 2.13 29.31 0.92
CA ALA A 150 2.85 30.57 0.87
C ALA A 150 3.14 31.08 2.29
N ILE A 151 4.28 31.73 2.47
CA ILE A 151 4.75 32.22 3.76
C ILE A 151 5.21 33.66 3.69
N THR A 152 5.17 34.35 4.84
CA THR A 152 5.83 35.66 5.07
C THR A 152 6.06 35.91 6.55
N ASP A 153 6.99 36.79 6.86
CA ASP A 153 7.18 37.33 8.21
C ASP A 153 6.69 38.77 8.28
N VAL A 154 6.01 39.12 9.37
CA VAL A 154 5.64 40.48 9.70
C VAL A 154 6.14 40.83 11.11
N THR A 155 6.45 42.09 11.35
CA THR A 155 6.91 42.53 12.68
C THR A 155 5.80 43.31 13.39
N VAL A 156 5.59 43.03 14.66
CA VAL A 156 4.62 43.72 15.52
C VAL A 156 5.06 45.18 15.72
N ALA A 157 4.24 46.10 15.28
CA ALA A 157 4.51 47.55 15.41
C ALA A 157 3.96 48.10 16.71
N SER A 158 2.73 47.73 17.08
CA SER A 158 2.12 48.16 18.37
C SER A 158 1.12 47.09 18.85
N ILE A 159 0.80 47.16 20.13
CA ILE A 159 -0.27 46.40 20.77
C ILE A 159 -1.11 47.38 21.58
N ASP A 160 -2.24 47.81 21.03
CA ASP A 160 -3.14 48.77 21.61
C ASP A 160 -4.48 48.10 21.95
N ASP A 161 -4.93 48.13 23.19
CA ASP A 161 -6.17 47.47 23.65
C ASP A 161 -6.27 46.01 23.22
N SER A 162 -5.16 45.26 23.27
CA SER A 162 -5.02 43.88 22.78
C SER A 162 -5.13 43.72 21.25
N HIS A 163 -5.08 44.80 20.49
CA HIS A 163 -5.03 44.76 19.04
C HIS A 163 -3.59 44.88 18.52
N ILE A 164 -3.17 43.92 17.70
CA ILE A 164 -1.82 43.89 17.10
C ILE A 164 -1.87 44.58 15.75
N THR A 165 -0.97 45.55 15.55
CA THR A 165 -0.65 46.13 14.24
C THR A 165 0.74 45.70 13.81
N THR A 166 1.01 45.73 12.50
CA THR A 166 2.31 45.31 11.92
C THR A 166 3.02 46.48 11.23
N THR A 167 4.35 46.42 11.14
CA THR A 167 5.17 47.44 10.49
C THR A 167 5.04 47.43 8.96
N SER A 168 4.58 46.34 8.38
CA SER A 168 4.44 46.14 6.94
C SER A 168 3.20 45.31 6.60
N GLU A 169 2.75 45.39 5.36
CA GLU A 169 1.78 44.45 4.79
C GLU A 169 2.37 43.01 4.70
N ALA A 170 1.54 42.02 4.76
CA ALA A 170 1.92 40.60 4.67
C ALA A 170 2.01 40.14 3.20
N ASN A 171 3.20 40.12 2.63
CA ASN A 171 3.45 39.66 1.26
C ASN A 171 3.85 38.20 1.29
N LEU A 172 2.89 37.28 1.11
CA LEU A 172 3.11 35.85 1.15
C LEU A 172 3.78 35.34 -0.14
N ALA A 173 4.95 34.74 0.00
CA ALA A 173 5.71 34.15 -1.11
C ALA A 173 5.36 32.67 -1.30
N SER A 174 5.02 32.27 -2.51
CA SER A 174 4.74 30.86 -2.86
C SER A 174 5.95 29.97 -2.59
N GLN A 175 5.68 28.77 -2.08
CA GLN A 175 6.70 27.83 -1.61
C GLN A 175 6.94 26.65 -2.54
N GLN A 176 6.23 26.55 -3.66
CA GLN A 176 6.33 25.49 -4.65
C GLN A 176 6.37 26.02 -6.07
N ALA A 177 6.90 25.22 -6.98
CA ALA A 177 6.69 25.35 -8.40
C ALA A 177 5.41 24.62 -8.80
N ILE A 178 4.69 25.12 -9.80
CA ILE A 178 3.56 24.44 -10.42
C ILE A 178 4.00 23.98 -11.80
N VAL A 179 3.91 22.67 -12.06
CA VAL A 179 4.40 22.07 -13.31
C VAL A 179 3.28 21.29 -13.99
N LYS A 180 2.92 21.73 -15.21
CA LYS A 180 2.03 20.99 -16.10
C LYS A 180 2.86 20.11 -17.01
N PHE A 181 2.64 18.80 -16.94
CA PHE A 181 3.22 17.82 -17.84
C PHE A 181 2.23 17.45 -18.95
N ILE A 182 2.70 17.50 -20.21
CA ILE A 182 2.02 16.95 -21.38
C ILE A 182 2.74 15.67 -21.72
N LEU A 183 2.11 14.52 -21.47
CA LEU A 183 2.73 13.20 -21.50
C LEU A 183 2.60 12.60 -22.90
N LYS A 184 3.73 12.23 -23.49
CA LYS A 184 3.79 11.62 -24.82
C LYS A 184 4.76 10.45 -24.87
N ASP A 185 4.39 9.41 -25.58
CA ASP A 185 5.31 8.34 -25.94
C ASP A 185 6.39 8.88 -26.88
N LYS A 186 7.65 8.58 -26.58
CA LYS A 186 8.81 9.09 -27.33
C LYS A 186 8.92 8.52 -28.73
N ALA A 187 8.54 7.26 -28.93
CA ALA A 187 8.67 6.56 -30.18
C ALA A 187 7.54 6.93 -31.15
N THR A 188 6.31 7.02 -30.68
CA THR A 188 5.11 7.24 -31.49
C THR A 188 4.63 8.67 -31.49
N ASN A 189 5.06 9.48 -30.51
CA ASN A 189 4.56 10.83 -30.20
C ASN A 189 3.07 10.90 -29.87
N ASN A 190 2.43 9.75 -29.56
CA ASN A 190 1.05 9.68 -29.12
C ASN A 190 0.92 10.15 -27.67
N PRO A 191 -0.25 10.68 -27.25
CA PRO A 191 -0.52 10.96 -25.86
C PRO A 191 -0.48 9.67 -25.01
N ILE A 192 0.08 9.75 -23.79
CA ILE A 192 0.02 8.69 -22.78
C ILE A 192 -1.05 9.11 -21.76
N ASN A 193 -2.14 8.37 -21.67
CA ASN A 193 -3.22 8.65 -20.72
C ASN A 193 -2.89 8.02 -19.37
N ALA A 194 -2.13 8.75 -18.56
CA ALA A 194 -1.64 8.31 -17.28
C ALA A 194 -2.78 8.06 -16.28
N LYS A 195 -2.73 6.91 -15.62
CA LYS A 195 -3.48 6.59 -14.41
C LYS A 195 -2.72 7.06 -13.17
N LYS A 196 -1.40 7.16 -13.26
CA LYS A 196 -0.52 7.66 -12.20
C LYS A 196 0.75 8.28 -12.82
N LEU A 197 1.18 9.39 -12.25
CA LEU A 197 2.48 10.02 -12.50
C LEU A 197 3.25 10.05 -11.18
N THR A 198 4.49 9.60 -11.18
CA THR A 198 5.41 9.71 -10.05
C THR A 198 6.62 10.54 -10.47
N ILE A 199 7.04 11.45 -9.60
CA ILE A 199 8.19 12.35 -9.82
C ILE A 199 9.16 12.18 -8.67
N SER A 200 10.41 11.88 -8.98
CA SER A 200 11.51 11.86 -8.01
C SER A 200 12.64 12.80 -8.45
N ALA A 201 13.46 13.21 -7.50
CA ALA A 201 14.66 14.01 -7.73
C ALA A 201 15.88 13.26 -7.20
N ALA A 202 16.98 13.23 -7.97
CA ALA A 202 18.21 12.52 -7.59
C ALA A 202 18.86 13.12 -6.32
N GLY A 203 18.65 14.43 -6.07
CA GLY A 203 19.05 15.07 -4.81
C GLY A 203 18.23 14.63 -3.59
N ASN A 204 17.17 13.86 -3.81
CA ASN A 204 16.27 13.31 -2.79
C ASN A 204 15.76 14.37 -1.79
N LYS A 205 15.37 15.54 -2.30
CA LYS A 205 14.95 16.72 -1.54
C LYS A 205 13.58 17.27 -1.97
N LEU A 206 12.77 16.46 -2.69
CA LEU A 206 11.38 16.78 -2.91
C LEU A 206 10.62 16.63 -1.60
N VAL A 207 10.01 17.71 -1.16
CA VAL A 207 9.21 17.73 0.07
C VAL A 207 7.93 16.93 -0.19
N THR A 208 7.73 15.90 0.59
CA THR A 208 6.47 15.13 0.61
C THR A 208 5.56 15.63 1.72
N ASN A 209 6.14 15.95 2.87
CA ASN A 209 5.39 16.42 4.03
C ASN A 209 6.22 17.42 4.83
N LYS A 210 5.57 18.42 5.43
CA LYS A 210 6.17 19.37 6.38
C LYS A 210 5.17 19.68 7.46
N ARG A 211 5.50 19.37 8.72
CA ARG A 211 4.61 19.54 9.85
C ARG A 211 5.33 20.08 11.08
N LEU A 212 4.57 20.65 11.99
CA LEU A 212 5.06 21.08 13.29
C LEU A 212 4.82 19.95 14.31
N SER A 213 5.85 19.57 15.04
CA SER A 213 5.72 18.57 16.10
C SER A 213 6.68 18.85 17.24
N ASP A 214 6.19 18.73 18.46
CA ASP A 214 6.99 18.65 19.68
C ASP A 214 7.25 17.20 20.10
N ASN A 215 6.84 16.24 19.27
CA ASN A 215 6.96 14.83 19.55
C ASN A 215 8.38 14.33 19.19
N ASN A 216 9.06 13.76 20.19
CA ASN A 216 10.31 13.04 19.98
C ASN A 216 9.97 11.55 19.89
N TYR A 217 9.92 11.01 18.67
CA TYR A 217 9.58 9.60 18.43
C TYR A 217 10.74 8.68 18.79
N TYR A 218 10.40 7.58 19.41
CA TYR A 218 11.33 6.48 19.67
C TYR A 218 11.37 5.52 18.46
N SER A 219 12.48 4.78 18.35
CA SER A 219 12.71 3.75 17.34
C SER A 219 13.55 2.63 17.95
N GLY A 220 13.71 1.53 17.21
CA GLY A 220 14.55 0.41 17.65
C GLY A 220 13.88 -0.44 18.73
N TYR A 221 12.61 -0.81 18.49
CA TYR A 221 11.87 -1.70 19.37
C TYR A 221 12.31 -3.16 19.18
N THR A 222 12.30 -3.91 20.27
CA THR A 222 12.43 -5.37 20.23
C THR A 222 11.04 -5.98 20.44
N VAL A 223 10.61 -6.80 19.51
CA VAL A 223 9.31 -7.48 19.57
C VAL A 223 9.41 -8.71 20.44
N ASP A 224 8.55 -8.86 21.43
CA ASP A 224 8.52 -10.00 22.35
C ASP A 224 7.55 -11.10 21.86
N ARG A 225 6.33 -10.71 21.50
CA ARG A 225 5.30 -11.63 20.98
C ARG A 225 4.10 -10.87 20.39
N GLY A 226 3.26 -11.60 19.65
CA GLY A 226 2.02 -11.03 19.11
C GLY A 226 1.09 -12.08 18.54
N GLY A 227 -0.01 -11.64 17.97
CA GLY A 227 -1.12 -12.48 17.54
C GLY A 227 -1.06 -13.05 16.13
N GLY A 228 0.01 -12.80 15.37
CA GLY A 228 0.14 -13.25 13.99
C GLY A 228 -0.45 -12.26 12.96
N GLY A 229 -0.45 -12.64 11.69
CA GLY A 229 -0.94 -11.84 10.58
C GLY A 229 -1.35 -12.70 9.39
N ILE A 230 -1.86 -12.07 8.34
CA ILE A 230 -2.29 -12.71 7.11
C ILE A 230 -1.15 -12.63 6.08
N SER A 231 -0.81 -13.76 5.46
CA SER A 231 0.07 -13.82 4.28
C SER A 231 1.43 -13.12 4.43
N GLY A 232 2.02 -13.14 5.62
CA GLY A 232 3.33 -12.52 5.88
C GLY A 232 3.25 -11.07 6.39
N ASP A 233 2.08 -10.45 6.43
CA ASP A 233 1.84 -9.14 7.05
C ASP A 233 1.72 -9.27 8.58
N ASP A 234 2.77 -9.78 9.23
CA ASP A 234 2.78 -10.16 10.64
C ASP A 234 2.98 -8.96 11.58
N TYR A 235 2.59 -9.16 12.84
CA TYR A 235 2.65 -8.14 13.90
C TYR A 235 4.01 -7.43 14.10
N PRO A 236 5.20 -8.01 13.83
CA PRO A 236 6.44 -7.29 13.95
C PRO A 236 6.57 -6.09 13.01
N HIS A 237 5.88 -6.10 11.86
CA HIS A 237 5.89 -5.00 10.91
C HIS A 237 5.28 -3.70 11.48
N LEU A 238 4.53 -3.79 12.59
CA LEU A 238 3.98 -2.58 13.21
C LEU A 238 5.04 -1.68 13.86
N VAL A 239 6.23 -2.21 14.19
CA VAL A 239 7.27 -1.50 14.94
C VAL A 239 8.69 -1.73 14.36
N ASP A 240 8.79 -2.18 13.10
CA ASP A 240 10.07 -2.50 12.45
C ASP A 240 10.80 -1.25 11.91
N GLY A 241 10.11 -0.11 11.84
CA GLY A 241 10.64 1.14 11.32
C GLY A 241 10.58 1.25 9.80
N GLU A 242 9.96 0.27 9.12
CA GLU A 242 9.81 0.23 7.67
C GLU A 242 8.41 0.67 7.26
N PRO A 243 8.21 1.89 6.81
CA PRO A 243 6.88 2.48 6.60
C PRO A 243 6.08 1.83 5.45
N ASN A 244 6.69 0.96 4.66
CA ASN A 244 6.04 0.27 3.53
C ASN A 244 5.60 -1.16 3.86
N THR A 245 5.96 -1.69 5.03
CA THR A 245 5.42 -2.93 5.59
C THR A 245 4.14 -2.64 6.36
N LYS A 246 3.38 -3.67 6.71
CA LYS A 246 2.19 -3.51 7.54
C LYS A 246 1.92 -4.76 8.37
N TRP A 247 1.26 -4.57 9.49
CA TRP A 247 0.54 -5.65 10.18
C TRP A 247 -0.89 -5.68 9.66
N CYS A 248 -1.29 -6.82 9.09
CA CYS A 248 -2.65 -7.07 8.64
C CYS A 248 -3.12 -8.41 9.19
N ALA A 249 -4.24 -8.45 9.92
CA ALA A 249 -4.73 -9.66 10.58
C ALA A 249 -6.26 -9.70 10.57
N ASP A 250 -6.83 -10.89 10.32
CA ASP A 250 -8.27 -11.13 10.45
C ASP A 250 -8.66 -11.55 11.88
N ASP A 251 -9.94 -11.77 12.12
CA ASP A 251 -10.50 -12.14 13.42
C ASP A 251 -10.17 -13.58 13.87
N SER A 252 -9.50 -14.39 13.05
CA SER A 252 -8.90 -15.66 13.46
C SER A 252 -7.59 -15.46 14.23
N HIS A 253 -6.99 -14.27 14.16
CA HIS A 253 -5.79 -13.87 14.86
C HIS A 253 -6.12 -12.95 16.04
N LEU A 254 -5.31 -13.03 17.09
CA LEU A 254 -5.42 -12.08 18.21
C LEU A 254 -4.69 -10.79 17.81
N TRP A 255 -5.39 -9.67 17.81
CA TRP A 255 -4.83 -8.36 17.42
C TRP A 255 -4.07 -7.72 18.57
N TYR A 256 -2.94 -8.32 18.96
CA TYR A 256 -2.07 -7.76 19.99
C TYR A 256 -0.60 -7.91 19.63
N ILE A 257 0.22 -7.00 20.16
CA ILE A 257 1.68 -7.04 20.08
C ILE A 257 2.25 -6.60 21.42
N GLU A 258 3.28 -7.32 21.88
CA GLU A 258 4.13 -6.92 23.00
C GLU A 258 5.55 -6.67 22.49
N PHE A 259 6.12 -5.56 22.93
CA PHE A 259 7.44 -5.12 22.52
C PHE A 259 8.11 -4.32 23.66
N HIS A 260 9.42 -4.10 23.56
CA HIS A 260 10.14 -3.31 24.56
C HIS A 260 11.22 -2.42 23.91
N THR A 261 11.70 -1.46 24.69
CA THR A 261 12.85 -0.59 24.39
C THR A 261 14.08 -1.05 25.21
N ASP A 262 15.30 -0.74 24.75
CA ASP A 262 16.54 -1.09 25.45
C ASP A 262 16.63 -0.50 26.86
N ALA A 263 16.01 0.63 27.10
CA ALA A 263 15.93 1.31 28.38
C ALA A 263 14.54 1.92 28.59
N PRO A 264 14.14 2.19 29.85
CA PRO A 264 12.87 2.88 30.11
C PRO A 264 12.74 4.22 29.40
N VAL A 265 11.60 4.45 28.77
CA VAL A 265 11.31 5.68 28.02
C VAL A 265 10.05 6.37 28.56
N LYS A 266 10.06 7.70 28.55
CA LYS A 266 8.87 8.49 28.86
C LYS A 266 7.92 8.43 27.66
N VAL A 267 6.65 8.11 27.91
CA VAL A 267 5.60 8.06 26.89
C VAL A 267 4.57 9.13 27.19
N ASP A 268 4.52 10.16 26.35
CA ASP A 268 3.49 11.20 26.37
C ASP A 268 2.39 10.94 25.34
N GLY A 269 2.68 10.02 24.37
CA GLY A 269 1.75 9.62 23.35
C GLY A 269 2.38 8.62 22.37
N TYR A 270 1.64 8.35 21.31
CA TYR A 270 2.05 7.42 20.24
C TYR A 270 1.46 7.84 18.90
N MET A 271 2.07 7.39 17.83
CA MET A 271 1.67 7.60 16.45
C MET A 271 1.21 6.27 15.84
N PHE A 272 0.13 6.29 15.09
CA PHE A 272 -0.22 5.24 14.13
C PHE A 272 -0.05 5.75 12.71
N ARG A 273 0.54 4.91 11.85
CA ARG A 273 0.61 5.13 10.42
C ARG A 273 -0.32 4.14 9.71
N THR A 274 -1.17 4.66 8.84
CA THR A 274 -2.08 3.86 8.02
C THR A 274 -1.32 3.08 6.96
N ALA A 275 -1.86 1.94 6.53
CA ALA A 275 -1.25 1.10 5.50
C ALA A 275 -1.33 1.73 4.09
N GLY A 276 -0.51 1.21 3.17
CA GLY A 276 -0.43 1.69 1.79
C GLY A 276 -1.70 1.50 0.95
N ASP A 277 -2.66 0.73 1.45
CA ASP A 277 -3.95 0.43 0.82
C ASP A 277 -5.17 0.90 1.64
N THR A 278 -4.96 1.70 2.68
CA THR A 278 -6.03 2.16 3.59
C THR A 278 -7.13 2.93 2.86
N LYS A 279 -6.81 3.73 1.85
CA LYS A 279 -7.82 4.44 1.04
C LYS A 279 -8.81 3.48 0.37
N THR A 280 -8.35 2.31 -0.04
CA THR A 280 -9.18 1.24 -0.60
C THR A 280 -9.94 0.48 0.48
N TYR A 281 -9.31 0.26 1.64
CA TYR A 281 -9.85 -0.52 2.75
C TYR A 281 -9.94 0.28 4.07
N PRO A 282 -10.62 1.43 4.12
CA PRO A 282 -10.63 2.30 5.30
C PRO A 282 -11.29 1.64 6.53
N GLY A 283 -12.12 0.62 6.29
CA GLY A 283 -12.75 -0.16 7.35
C GLY A 283 -11.77 -0.96 8.22
N ARG A 284 -10.56 -1.20 7.75
CA ARG A 284 -9.52 -1.96 8.47
C ARG A 284 -8.76 -1.15 9.52
N ASN A 285 -8.92 0.17 9.54
CA ASN A 285 -8.30 1.01 10.56
C ASN A 285 -8.85 0.66 11.95
N PRO A 286 -8.01 0.65 13.01
CA PRO A 286 -8.46 0.49 14.39
C PRO A 286 -9.55 1.48 14.76
N ARG A 287 -10.55 1.01 15.50
CA ARG A 287 -11.64 1.81 16.07
C ARG A 287 -11.59 1.88 17.59
N SER A 288 -11.19 0.76 18.22
CA SER A 288 -10.97 0.71 19.65
C SER A 288 -9.72 -0.09 19.98
N TRP A 289 -8.91 0.41 20.91
CA TRP A 289 -7.67 -0.22 21.31
C TRP A 289 -7.26 0.19 22.72
N GLU A 290 -6.30 -0.56 23.28
CA GLU A 290 -5.65 -0.25 24.55
C GLU A 290 -4.13 -0.38 24.40
N LEU A 291 -3.41 0.66 24.83
CA LEU A 291 -1.96 0.68 24.98
C LEU A 291 -1.62 0.63 26.45
N GLN A 292 -0.79 -0.31 26.85
CA GLN A 292 -0.35 -0.54 28.22
C GLN A 292 1.18 -0.55 28.31
N GLY A 293 1.70 -0.26 29.52
CA GLY A 293 3.13 -0.28 29.80
C GLY A 293 3.47 -0.86 31.17
N LYS A 294 4.70 -1.35 31.32
CA LYS A 294 5.29 -1.78 32.60
C LYS A 294 6.79 -1.53 32.62
N MET A 295 7.40 -1.48 33.81
CA MET A 295 8.83 -1.18 33.96
C MET A 295 9.72 -2.38 33.72
N ASN A 296 9.34 -3.57 34.20
CA ASN A 296 10.18 -4.76 34.12
C ASN A 296 9.41 -5.90 33.44
N SER A 297 10.13 -6.79 32.75
CA SER A 297 9.54 -7.95 32.09
C SER A 297 8.75 -8.85 33.03
N GLY A 298 9.19 -8.99 34.28
CA GLY A 298 8.58 -9.82 35.33
C GLY A 298 7.39 -9.20 36.07
N ASP A 299 7.06 -7.92 35.80
CA ASP A 299 5.93 -7.27 36.47
C ASP A 299 4.63 -7.94 36.04
N ALA A 300 3.82 -8.36 37.03
CA ALA A 300 2.58 -9.10 36.79
C ALA A 300 1.45 -8.23 36.20
N ASN A 301 1.48 -6.94 36.50
CA ASN A 301 0.40 -6.01 36.12
C ASN A 301 0.88 -5.02 35.04
N TRP A 302 0.08 -4.85 34.04
CA TRP A 302 0.20 -3.78 33.05
C TRP A 302 -0.51 -2.51 33.56
N THR A 303 0.02 -1.36 33.23
CA THR A 303 -0.59 -0.06 33.48
C THR A 303 -1.13 0.48 32.17
N THR A 304 -2.39 0.86 32.10
CA THR A 304 -2.98 1.48 30.92
C THR A 304 -2.37 2.86 30.69
N ILE A 305 -1.74 3.05 29.53
CA ILE A 305 -1.18 4.32 29.06
C ILE A 305 -2.29 5.11 28.35
N ASP A 306 -3.03 4.43 27.48
CA ASP A 306 -4.16 5.02 26.76
C ASP A 306 -5.17 3.93 26.37
N SER A 307 -6.44 4.32 26.34
CA SER A 307 -7.53 3.45 25.87
C SER A 307 -8.50 4.27 25.02
N ARG A 308 -8.78 3.80 23.83
CA ARG A 308 -9.70 4.45 22.89
C ARG A 308 -10.85 3.54 22.56
N SER A 309 -12.04 4.11 22.54
CA SER A 309 -13.28 3.44 22.11
C SER A 309 -13.97 4.29 21.06
N ASP A 310 -14.50 3.63 20.02
CA ASP A 310 -15.24 4.28 18.92
C ASP A 310 -14.51 5.46 18.27
N ASN A 311 -13.18 5.37 18.19
CA ASN A 311 -12.33 6.41 17.59
C ASN A 311 -12.49 6.44 16.06
N THR A 312 -12.55 7.63 15.48
CA THR A 312 -12.65 7.87 14.04
C THR A 312 -11.58 8.84 13.51
N ASP A 313 -10.57 9.15 14.34
CA ASP A 313 -9.55 10.15 13.99
C ASP A 313 -8.46 9.62 13.05
N ILE A 314 -8.29 8.27 12.96
CA ILE A 314 -7.31 7.67 12.04
C ILE A 314 -7.75 7.96 10.61
N PRO A 315 -6.90 8.65 9.80
CA PRO A 315 -7.27 9.02 8.44
C PRO A 315 -7.58 7.82 7.54
N ALA A 316 -8.58 7.95 6.67
CA ALA A 316 -8.89 6.97 5.63
C ALA A 316 -8.02 7.19 4.37
N LEU A 317 -6.74 7.49 4.57
CA LEU A 317 -5.74 7.79 3.55
C LEU A 317 -4.57 6.81 3.66
N ASN A 318 -3.86 6.57 2.55
CA ASN A 318 -2.70 5.70 2.54
C ASN A 318 -1.50 6.36 3.23
N ASN A 319 -0.69 5.56 3.93
CA ASN A 319 0.61 5.95 4.49
C ASN A 319 0.59 7.24 5.32
N THR A 320 -0.52 7.51 6.03
CA THR A 320 -0.73 8.76 6.76
C THR A 320 -0.55 8.54 8.25
N GLU A 321 0.27 9.38 8.87
CA GLU A 321 0.54 9.35 10.30
C GLU A 321 -0.52 10.14 11.08
N HIS A 322 -0.90 9.63 12.25
CA HIS A 322 -1.78 10.31 13.20
C HIS A 322 -1.29 10.12 14.63
N ASP A 323 -1.09 11.22 15.33
CA ASP A 323 -0.58 11.26 16.68
C ASP A 323 -1.71 11.26 17.72
N PHE A 324 -1.56 10.39 18.73
CA PHE A 324 -2.45 10.32 19.88
C PHE A 324 -1.70 10.72 21.14
N THR A 325 -2.22 11.71 21.87
CA THR A 325 -1.73 12.02 23.22
C THR A 325 -2.27 10.96 24.19
N ALA A 326 -1.39 10.40 25.01
CA ALA A 326 -1.74 9.43 26.01
C ALA A 326 -2.62 10.03 27.11
N SER A 327 -3.64 9.32 27.54
CA SER A 327 -4.52 9.75 28.65
C SER A 327 -3.84 9.64 30.03
N ALA A 328 -2.87 8.72 30.16
CA ALA A 328 -2.08 8.50 31.38
C ALA A 328 -0.58 8.39 31.03
N PRO A 329 0.10 9.53 30.70
CA PRO A 329 1.54 9.54 30.40
C PRO A 329 2.38 8.95 31.53
N GLY A 330 3.46 8.26 31.20
CA GLY A 330 4.34 7.62 32.18
C GLY A 330 5.67 7.19 31.62
N THR A 331 6.51 6.55 32.46
CA THR A 331 7.78 5.99 32.02
C THR A 331 7.70 4.47 32.11
N TYR A 332 8.00 3.78 31.01
CA TYR A 332 7.88 2.33 30.85
C TYR A 332 8.99 1.81 29.98
N GLN A 333 9.22 0.49 30.03
CA GLN A 333 10.18 -0.19 29.17
C GLN A 333 9.52 -1.25 28.30
N TYR A 334 8.48 -1.91 28.81
CA TYR A 334 7.73 -2.96 28.13
C TYR A 334 6.32 -2.45 27.81
N PHE A 335 5.84 -2.77 26.61
CA PHE A 335 4.58 -2.25 26.07
C PHE A 335 3.72 -3.38 25.54
N SER A 336 2.41 -3.20 25.63
CA SER A 336 1.40 -4.07 25.02
C SER A 336 0.36 -3.21 24.33
N LEU A 337 0.18 -3.39 23.03
CA LEU A 337 -0.92 -2.83 22.26
C LEU A 337 -1.92 -3.94 21.96
N THR A 338 -3.19 -3.72 22.27
CA THR A 338 -4.29 -4.60 21.87
C THR A 338 -5.31 -3.81 21.08
N ILE A 339 -5.58 -4.21 19.84
CA ILE A 339 -6.66 -3.68 19.03
C ILE A 339 -7.92 -4.47 19.34
N ILE A 340 -9.01 -3.78 19.69
CA ILE A 340 -10.26 -4.41 20.16
C ILE A 340 -11.25 -4.58 19.01
N ASN A 341 -11.35 -3.56 18.15
CA ASN A 341 -12.17 -3.61 16.94
C ASN A 341 -11.67 -2.61 15.87
N VAL A 342 -12.19 -2.72 14.68
CA VAL A 342 -11.88 -1.89 13.52
C VAL A 342 -13.09 -1.08 13.09
N GLN A 343 -12.90 -0.13 12.14
CA GLN A 343 -13.97 0.76 11.66
C GLN A 343 -15.14 -0.03 11.05
N SER A 344 -14.84 -1.08 10.28
CA SER A 344 -15.84 -2.03 9.78
C SER A 344 -15.19 -3.32 9.28
N GLY A 345 -15.97 -4.43 9.27
CA GLY A 345 -15.45 -5.73 8.85
C GLY A 345 -14.71 -6.47 9.97
N ASN A 346 -13.84 -7.41 9.58
CA ASN A 346 -13.14 -8.33 10.49
C ASN A 346 -11.64 -8.42 10.20
N ILE A 347 -11.08 -7.47 9.47
CA ILE A 347 -9.64 -7.39 9.18
C ILE A 347 -9.11 -6.08 9.75
N MET A 348 -8.00 -6.15 10.49
CA MET A 348 -7.26 -5.02 11.03
C MET A 348 -6.00 -4.80 10.21
N GLN A 349 -5.61 -3.52 10.00
CA GLN A 349 -4.31 -3.20 9.42
C GLN A 349 -3.74 -1.87 9.95
N LEU A 350 -2.42 -1.83 10.13
CA LEU A 350 -1.60 -0.64 10.39
C LEU A 350 -0.21 -0.86 9.79
N SER A 351 0.41 0.20 9.27
CA SER A 351 1.77 0.13 8.74
C SER A 351 2.82 0.32 9.83
N GLU A 352 2.65 1.31 10.73
CA GLU A 352 3.67 1.64 11.71
C GLU A 352 3.05 2.19 12.99
N MET A 353 3.74 1.96 14.12
CA MET A 353 3.49 2.59 15.40
C MET A 353 4.79 3.10 16.00
N LYS A 354 4.78 4.32 16.54
CA LYS A 354 5.91 4.89 17.30
C LYS A 354 5.42 5.53 18.58
N LEU A 355 6.09 5.25 19.68
CA LEU A 355 5.91 5.98 20.94
C LEU A 355 6.65 7.31 20.86
N PHE A 356 6.18 8.34 21.58
CA PHE A 356 6.90 9.61 21.70
C PHE A 356 6.84 10.20 23.10
N ALA A 357 7.88 11.01 23.41
CA ALA A 357 7.83 11.98 24.50
C ALA A 357 7.68 13.38 23.92
N LYS A 358 6.95 14.24 24.62
CA LYS A 358 6.89 15.66 24.31
C LYS A 358 8.25 16.30 24.58
N GLY A 359 8.78 17.03 23.60
CA GLY A 359 9.97 17.87 23.74
C GLY A 359 9.64 19.19 24.42
N ALA A 360 10.69 19.88 24.85
CA ALA A 360 10.56 21.22 25.40
C ALA A 360 10.19 22.27 24.32
N GLU A 361 10.47 21.96 23.06
CA GLU A 361 10.24 22.85 21.92
C GLU A 361 9.58 22.07 20.77
N THR A 362 8.62 22.70 20.11
CA THR A 362 8.07 22.21 18.85
C THR A 362 9.12 22.33 17.75
N LYS A 363 9.27 21.31 16.93
CA LYS A 363 10.20 21.28 15.79
C LYS A 363 9.42 21.20 14.49
N GLU A 364 9.99 21.76 13.45
CA GLU A 364 9.53 21.52 12.10
C GLU A 364 10.15 20.22 11.60
N ILE A 365 9.30 19.29 11.19
CA ILE A 365 9.68 18.01 10.59
C ILE A 365 9.40 18.13 9.10
N THR A 366 10.41 17.88 8.27
CA THR A 366 10.28 17.84 6.81
C THR A 366 10.64 16.44 6.33
N GLU A 367 9.74 15.83 5.58
CA GLU A 367 9.93 14.53 4.95
C GLU A 367 10.18 14.72 3.46
N TYR A 368 11.01 13.85 2.90
CA TYR A 368 11.41 13.93 1.50
C TYR A 368 11.18 12.59 0.81
N GLY A 369 10.79 12.64 -0.46
CA GLY A 369 10.57 11.44 -1.26
C GLY A 369 9.98 11.75 -2.63
N PRO A 370 9.58 10.72 -3.38
CA PRO A 370 8.84 10.93 -4.60
C PRO A 370 7.45 11.48 -4.31
N ILE A 371 6.95 12.35 -5.18
CA ILE A 371 5.57 12.81 -5.18
C ILE A 371 4.78 12.10 -6.28
N SER A 372 3.48 11.89 -6.06
CA SER A 372 2.61 11.26 -7.04
C SER A 372 1.40 12.12 -7.38
N ALA A 373 0.88 11.91 -8.59
CA ALA A 373 -0.40 12.44 -9.02
C ALA A 373 -1.23 11.30 -9.62
N THR A 374 -2.43 11.10 -9.06
CA THR A 374 -3.38 10.07 -9.48
C THR A 374 -4.68 10.76 -9.89
N PRO A 375 -4.94 10.94 -11.19
CA PRO A 375 -6.16 11.57 -11.67
C PRO A 375 -7.37 10.64 -11.50
N ASP A 376 -8.57 11.21 -11.30
CA ASP A 376 -9.83 10.46 -11.21
C ASP A 376 -10.13 9.68 -12.50
N ALA A 377 -9.69 10.19 -13.64
CA ALA A 377 -9.74 9.54 -14.94
C ALA A 377 -8.38 9.68 -15.64
N ALA A 378 -7.93 8.63 -16.33
CA ALA A 378 -6.67 8.64 -17.05
C ALA A 378 -6.51 9.87 -17.96
N ALA A 379 -5.43 10.62 -17.82
CA ALA A 379 -5.20 11.89 -18.48
C ALA A 379 -3.79 12.01 -19.09
N SER A 380 -3.70 12.66 -20.24
CA SER A 380 -2.42 12.94 -20.90
C SER A 380 -1.80 14.29 -20.50
N GLU A 381 -2.49 15.07 -19.70
CA GLU A 381 -2.02 16.32 -19.13
C GLU A 381 -2.27 16.31 -17.64
N LEU A 382 -1.20 16.43 -16.86
CA LEU A 382 -1.26 16.44 -15.40
C LEU A 382 -0.49 17.65 -14.87
N THR A 383 -1.07 18.33 -13.89
CA THR A 383 -0.42 19.45 -13.21
C THR A 383 -0.09 19.06 -11.78
N VAL A 384 1.13 19.34 -11.33
CA VAL A 384 1.59 19.03 -9.99
C VAL A 384 2.22 20.25 -9.34
N ALA A 385 2.05 20.36 -8.02
CA ALA A 385 2.83 21.23 -7.17
C ALA A 385 4.05 20.46 -6.66
N LEU A 386 5.25 21.06 -6.75
CA LEU A 386 6.45 20.43 -6.22
C LEU A 386 7.38 21.45 -5.58
N ARG A 387 8.03 21.06 -4.51
CA ARG A 387 9.08 21.82 -3.84
C ARG A 387 10.33 20.95 -3.71
N ASN A 388 11.41 21.38 -4.35
CA ASN A 388 12.73 20.80 -4.15
C ASN A 388 13.55 21.73 -3.24
N GLU A 389 14.00 21.26 -2.09
CA GLU A 389 14.86 22.04 -1.20
C GLU A 389 16.33 22.00 -1.60
N ASN A 390 16.69 21.24 -2.62
CA ASN A 390 17.98 21.39 -3.28
C ASN A 390 17.98 22.72 -4.05
N ALA A 391 18.81 23.65 -3.65
CA ALA A 391 18.85 25.01 -4.20
C ALA A 391 19.42 25.10 -5.63
N GLY A 392 19.92 24.00 -6.19
CA GLY A 392 20.53 23.91 -7.53
C GLY A 392 19.69 23.17 -8.54
N ALA A 393 20.28 23.00 -9.71
CA ALA A 393 19.74 22.10 -10.73
C ALA A 393 19.82 20.65 -10.25
N ASP A 394 18.77 19.90 -10.52
CA ASP A 394 18.66 18.49 -10.13
C ASP A 394 18.34 17.60 -11.33
N THR A 395 18.44 16.31 -11.16
CA THR A 395 17.97 15.32 -12.12
C THR A 395 16.62 14.81 -11.67
N TYR A 396 15.60 15.00 -12.51
CA TYR A 396 14.24 14.52 -12.24
C TYR A 396 13.95 13.28 -13.05
N THR A 397 13.36 12.28 -12.40
CA THR A 397 12.83 11.08 -13.04
C THR A 397 11.31 11.12 -12.94
N LEU A 398 10.66 11.04 -14.10
CA LEU A 398 9.22 10.87 -14.23
C LEU A 398 8.94 9.41 -14.54
N THR A 399 8.07 8.78 -13.78
CA THR A 399 7.53 7.45 -14.09
C THR A 399 6.03 7.62 -14.31
N VAL A 400 5.53 7.11 -15.41
CA VAL A 400 4.12 7.19 -15.81
C VAL A 400 3.58 5.78 -15.97
N TYR A 401 2.44 5.55 -15.38
CA TYR A 401 1.67 4.31 -15.51
C TYR A 401 0.33 4.59 -16.24
N ASP A 402 0.09 3.90 -17.37
CA ASP A 402 -1.19 3.90 -18.11
C ASP A 402 -1.81 2.50 -18.22
N GLY A 403 -1.18 1.52 -17.60
CA GLY A 403 -1.28 0.08 -17.76
C GLY A 403 0.08 -0.51 -18.14
N SER A 404 0.93 0.25 -18.84
CA SER A 404 2.37 0.01 -19.02
C SER A 404 3.17 1.05 -18.26
N LEU A 405 4.46 0.80 -18.06
CA LEU A 405 5.37 1.72 -17.40
C LEU A 405 6.21 2.48 -18.42
N TYR A 406 6.27 3.79 -18.25
CA TYR A 406 7.09 4.71 -19.05
C TYR A 406 7.98 5.53 -18.16
N THR A 407 9.16 5.89 -18.62
CA THR A 407 10.10 6.72 -17.87
C THR A 407 10.72 7.83 -18.71
N LEU A 408 11.06 8.93 -18.02
CA LEU A 408 11.88 10.01 -18.54
C LEU A 408 12.78 10.50 -17.42
N GLU A 409 14.11 10.45 -17.65
CA GLU A 409 15.08 11.13 -16.80
C GLU A 409 15.56 12.41 -17.47
N LYS A 410 15.63 13.50 -16.71
CA LYS A 410 16.09 14.79 -17.18
C LYS A 410 16.99 15.47 -16.15
N ALA A 411 18.27 15.57 -16.48
CA ALA A 411 19.27 16.25 -15.67
C ALA A 411 19.31 17.76 -15.92
N GLY A 412 19.80 18.50 -14.92
CA GLY A 412 20.07 19.93 -15.02
C GLY A 412 18.82 20.80 -15.01
N VAL A 413 17.74 20.34 -14.35
CA VAL A 413 16.46 21.07 -14.26
C VAL A 413 16.38 21.78 -12.93
N THR A 414 15.88 23.03 -12.93
CA THR A 414 15.57 23.81 -11.74
C THR A 414 14.11 24.23 -11.81
N PHE A 415 13.34 23.95 -10.77
CA PHE A 415 11.99 24.45 -10.57
C PHE A 415 12.00 25.51 -9.47
N GLU A 416 11.80 26.77 -9.87
CA GLU A 416 11.78 27.90 -8.94
C GLU A 416 10.40 28.03 -8.27
N ASN A 417 10.39 28.25 -6.96
CA ASN A 417 9.16 28.50 -6.22
C ASN A 417 8.41 29.73 -6.78
N GLY A 418 7.09 29.62 -6.84
CA GLY A 418 6.21 30.67 -7.38
C GLY A 418 6.19 30.76 -8.90
N LYS A 419 6.82 29.80 -9.61
CA LYS A 419 6.81 29.75 -11.09
C LYS A 419 5.90 28.64 -11.59
N TYR A 420 5.32 28.89 -12.79
CA TYR A 420 4.56 27.92 -13.55
C TYR A 420 5.39 27.43 -14.75
N TYR A 421 5.40 26.12 -14.95
CA TYR A 421 6.07 25.47 -16.06
C TYR A 421 5.08 24.62 -16.86
N GLU A 422 5.21 24.63 -18.17
CA GLU A 422 4.53 23.69 -19.05
C GLU A 422 5.57 22.89 -19.84
N ILE A 423 5.56 21.57 -19.66
CA ILE A 423 6.60 20.66 -20.16
C ILE A 423 5.97 19.55 -20.98
N THR A 424 6.37 19.42 -22.24
CA THR A 424 6.08 18.21 -23.00
C THR A 424 7.11 17.13 -22.63
N ALA A 425 6.68 16.13 -21.87
CA ALA A 425 7.48 15.00 -21.45
C ALA A 425 7.35 13.88 -22.50
N LYS A 426 8.46 13.57 -23.20
CA LYS A 426 8.54 12.44 -24.12
C LYS A 426 9.15 11.25 -23.38
N LEU A 427 8.30 10.34 -22.95
CA LEU A 427 8.67 9.20 -22.13
C LEU A 427 8.97 7.98 -23.00
N THR A 428 9.90 7.16 -22.52
CA THR A 428 10.27 5.89 -23.15
C THR A 428 9.56 4.76 -22.40
N GLU A 429 8.86 3.87 -23.10
CA GLU A 429 8.29 2.67 -22.51
C GLU A 429 9.42 1.77 -21.96
N LEU A 430 9.26 1.27 -20.75
CA LEU A 430 10.23 0.36 -20.14
C LEU A 430 10.13 -1.02 -20.80
N THR A 431 11.25 -1.47 -21.34
CA THR A 431 11.38 -2.83 -21.92
C THR A 431 11.80 -3.86 -20.87
N THR A 432 12.55 -3.43 -19.85
CA THR A 432 12.88 -4.26 -18.69
C THR A 432 12.18 -3.68 -17.46
N ILE A 433 11.39 -4.51 -16.80
CA ILE A 433 10.60 -4.16 -15.63
C ILE A 433 11.20 -4.88 -14.42
N ASP A 434 11.83 -4.10 -13.53
CA ASP A 434 12.32 -4.60 -12.26
C ASP A 434 11.18 -4.51 -11.23
N LEU A 435 10.68 -5.65 -10.80
CA LEU A 435 9.56 -5.76 -9.89
C LEU A 435 9.82 -5.13 -8.52
N SER A 436 11.09 -5.01 -8.10
CA SER A 436 11.44 -4.33 -6.85
C SER A 436 11.13 -2.83 -6.86
N THR A 437 10.92 -2.26 -8.04
CA THR A 437 10.59 -0.84 -8.24
C THR A 437 9.11 -0.59 -8.54
N VAL A 438 8.32 -1.65 -8.68
CA VAL A 438 6.87 -1.58 -8.97
C VAL A 438 6.12 -1.29 -7.67
N THR A 439 5.31 -0.26 -7.67
CA THR A 439 4.46 0.16 -6.55
C THR A 439 2.96 -0.05 -6.83
N GLU A 440 2.63 -0.43 -8.04
CA GLU A 440 1.28 -0.72 -8.51
C GLU A 440 0.88 -2.15 -8.16
N SER A 441 -0.37 -2.38 -7.80
CA SER A 441 -0.92 -3.72 -7.59
C SER A 441 -1.25 -4.45 -8.90
N GLU A 442 -1.26 -3.73 -10.03
CA GLU A 442 -1.52 -4.29 -11.36
C GLU A 442 -0.64 -3.60 -12.39
N ILE A 443 0.04 -4.38 -13.23
CA ILE A 443 0.79 -3.87 -14.39
C ILE A 443 0.44 -4.66 -15.65
N THR A 444 0.52 -4.03 -16.82
CA THR A 444 0.40 -4.68 -18.11
C THR A 444 1.76 -4.73 -18.79
N VAL A 445 2.18 -5.92 -19.21
CA VAL A 445 3.41 -6.15 -19.95
C VAL A 445 3.10 -6.46 -21.41
N ARG A 446 3.97 -5.99 -22.30
CA ARG A 446 3.79 -6.05 -23.76
C ARG A 446 4.86 -6.89 -24.41
N ASN A 447 4.69 -7.09 -25.71
CA ASN A 447 5.62 -7.89 -26.51
C ASN A 447 7.07 -7.37 -26.40
N GLY A 448 8.00 -8.26 -26.05
CA GLY A 448 9.41 -7.95 -25.88
C GLY A 448 9.81 -7.45 -24.48
N ASN A 449 8.86 -7.29 -23.53
CA ASN A 449 9.23 -6.94 -22.17
C ASN A 449 9.98 -8.09 -21.48
N THR A 450 10.98 -7.73 -20.68
CA THR A 450 11.66 -8.60 -19.73
C THR A 450 11.26 -8.19 -18.32
N ILE A 451 10.81 -9.16 -17.54
CA ILE A 451 10.41 -8.97 -16.15
C ILE A 451 11.49 -9.61 -15.26
N THR A 452 11.94 -8.89 -14.24
CA THR A 452 13.00 -9.34 -13.34
C THR A 452 12.73 -8.86 -11.90
N GLY A 453 13.48 -9.39 -10.93
CA GLY A 453 13.45 -8.93 -9.54
C GLY A 453 12.36 -9.56 -8.69
N THR A 454 12.24 -9.06 -7.46
CA THR A 454 11.35 -9.59 -6.42
C THR A 454 10.22 -8.62 -6.11
N HIS A 455 9.01 -9.16 -5.91
CA HIS A 455 7.85 -8.43 -5.41
C HIS A 455 7.11 -9.26 -4.37
N ASP A 456 6.85 -8.68 -3.20
CA ASP A 456 6.26 -9.36 -2.04
C ASP A 456 4.83 -8.87 -1.69
N GLN A 457 4.40 -7.78 -2.31
CA GLN A 457 3.03 -7.28 -2.16
C GLN A 457 2.09 -7.93 -3.20
N GLU A 458 0.79 -7.73 -3.04
CA GLU A 458 -0.17 -8.24 -4.03
C GLU A 458 0.07 -7.60 -5.40
N LEU A 459 0.38 -8.43 -6.40
CA LEU A 459 0.66 -7.97 -7.76
C LEU A 459 0.00 -8.87 -8.81
N LYS A 460 -0.72 -8.26 -9.76
CA LYS A 460 -1.19 -8.92 -10.98
C LYS A 460 -0.44 -8.37 -12.20
N ILE A 461 0.22 -9.26 -12.92
CA ILE A 461 0.92 -8.93 -14.16
C ILE A 461 0.08 -9.43 -15.34
N PHE A 462 -0.56 -8.50 -16.05
CA PHE A 462 -1.32 -8.84 -17.25
C PHE A 462 -0.40 -8.89 -18.47
N ILE A 463 -0.38 -10.02 -19.16
CA ILE A 463 0.29 -10.12 -20.47
C ILE A 463 -0.71 -9.69 -21.54
N ALA A 464 -0.35 -8.67 -22.32
CA ALA A 464 -1.18 -8.19 -23.42
C ALA A 464 -1.38 -9.28 -24.48
N ASP A 465 -2.54 -9.27 -25.16
CA ASP A 465 -2.85 -10.24 -26.22
C ASP A 465 -1.77 -10.26 -27.32
N GLY A 466 -1.33 -11.46 -27.68
CA GLY A 466 -0.25 -11.70 -28.66
C GLY A 466 1.16 -11.36 -28.16
N ALA A 467 1.35 -10.97 -26.91
CA ALA A 467 2.66 -10.60 -26.41
C ALA A 467 3.51 -11.82 -26.00
N ASN A 468 4.81 -11.75 -26.34
CA ASN A 468 5.84 -12.65 -25.83
C ASN A 468 6.72 -11.87 -24.85
N VAL A 469 6.78 -12.35 -23.60
CA VAL A 469 7.57 -11.74 -22.53
C VAL A 469 8.64 -12.69 -22.02
N THR A 470 9.69 -12.14 -21.44
CA THR A 470 10.75 -12.94 -20.79
C THR A 470 10.64 -12.78 -19.28
N LEU A 471 10.64 -13.90 -18.55
CA LEU A 471 10.86 -13.92 -17.12
C LEU A 471 12.32 -14.25 -16.84
N ASP A 472 13.03 -13.36 -16.17
CA ASP A 472 14.45 -13.50 -15.84
C ASP A 472 14.70 -13.27 -14.34
N ASN A 473 14.83 -14.36 -13.59
CA ASN A 473 15.00 -14.35 -12.14
C ASN A 473 13.87 -13.59 -11.39
N VAL A 474 12.64 -13.85 -11.79
CA VAL A 474 11.44 -13.27 -11.17
C VAL A 474 11.13 -14.02 -9.88
N ASN A 475 10.80 -13.28 -8.81
CA ASN A 475 10.27 -13.84 -7.58
C ASN A 475 9.05 -13.04 -7.11
N ILE A 476 7.86 -13.62 -7.24
CA ILE A 476 6.58 -13.06 -6.78
C ILE A 476 6.06 -13.97 -5.66
N THR A 477 5.92 -13.43 -4.45
CA THR A 477 5.47 -14.20 -3.29
C THR A 477 3.97 -14.06 -3.00
N ASN A 478 3.32 -13.07 -3.63
CA ASN A 478 1.88 -12.82 -3.49
C ASN A 478 1.33 -12.19 -4.77
N GLY A 479 1.09 -12.98 -5.81
CA GLY A 479 0.59 -12.42 -7.06
C GLY A 479 0.48 -13.43 -8.19
N SER A 480 0.02 -12.97 -9.34
CA SER A 480 -0.24 -13.84 -10.49
C SER A 480 0.15 -13.19 -11.80
N ILE A 481 0.61 -14.00 -12.76
CA ILE A 481 0.68 -13.60 -14.15
C ILE A 481 -0.65 -14.00 -14.81
N VAL A 482 -1.33 -13.05 -15.46
CA VAL A 482 -2.66 -13.24 -16.05
C VAL A 482 -2.58 -13.02 -17.56
N CYS A 483 -2.97 -14.04 -18.32
CA CYS A 483 -3.01 -14.00 -19.77
C CYS A 483 -4.47 -13.81 -20.22
N ASN A 484 -4.84 -12.60 -20.61
CA ASN A 484 -6.20 -12.28 -21.08
C ASN A 484 -6.36 -12.49 -22.61
N GLY A 485 -5.32 -12.99 -23.27
CA GLY A 485 -5.26 -13.29 -24.68
C GLY A 485 -4.17 -14.33 -24.95
N ASN A 486 -3.78 -14.50 -26.21
CA ASN A 486 -2.63 -15.32 -26.53
C ASN A 486 -1.35 -14.74 -25.90
N ALA A 487 -0.55 -15.57 -25.25
CA ALA A 487 0.63 -15.14 -24.54
C ALA A 487 1.80 -16.11 -24.71
N GLY A 488 3.01 -15.56 -24.83
CA GLY A 488 4.26 -16.31 -24.79
C GLY A 488 5.07 -15.93 -23.54
N ILE A 489 5.58 -16.92 -22.84
CA ILE A 489 6.52 -16.76 -21.72
C ILE A 489 7.82 -17.48 -22.08
N ASN A 490 8.91 -16.72 -22.19
CA ASN A 490 10.25 -17.25 -22.34
C ASN A 490 10.96 -17.23 -20.98
N LEU A 491 11.45 -18.38 -20.53
CA LEU A 491 12.07 -18.55 -19.23
C LEU A 491 13.60 -18.40 -19.33
N VAL A 492 14.15 -17.52 -18.52
CA VAL A 492 15.59 -17.31 -18.27
C VAL A 492 15.82 -17.37 -16.75
N GLY A 493 16.93 -17.97 -16.31
CA GLY A 493 17.23 -18.09 -14.87
C GLY A 493 16.19 -18.88 -14.09
N THR A 494 16.01 -18.50 -12.83
CA THR A 494 15.06 -19.17 -11.90
C THR A 494 13.91 -18.22 -11.57
N ASN A 495 12.69 -18.62 -11.92
CA ASN A 495 11.49 -17.83 -11.69
C ASN A 495 10.57 -18.54 -10.70
N THR A 496 10.07 -17.80 -9.73
CA THR A 496 9.14 -18.29 -8.70
C THR A 496 7.93 -17.39 -8.64
N ILE A 497 6.74 -17.98 -8.69
CA ILE A 497 5.47 -17.27 -8.58
C ILE A 497 4.58 -18.04 -7.62
N THR A 498 4.21 -17.39 -6.52
CA THR A 498 3.23 -17.89 -5.56
C THR A 498 2.00 -17.01 -5.67
N ALA A 499 0.87 -17.61 -6.05
CA ALA A 499 -0.35 -16.86 -6.27
C ALA A 499 -0.98 -16.40 -4.96
N SER A 500 -1.66 -15.26 -5.02
CA SER A 500 -2.63 -14.88 -3.99
C SER A 500 -3.83 -15.85 -4.00
N ALA A 501 -4.57 -15.91 -2.88
CA ALA A 501 -5.70 -16.81 -2.70
C ALA A 501 -6.65 -16.80 -3.93
N ASN A 502 -7.08 -17.98 -4.36
CA ASN A 502 -8.04 -18.23 -5.45
C ASN A 502 -7.54 -17.98 -6.89
N TYR A 503 -6.30 -17.51 -7.08
CA TYR A 503 -5.71 -17.35 -8.41
C TYR A 503 -4.77 -18.51 -8.78
N ALA A 504 -4.58 -18.75 -10.08
CA ALA A 504 -3.46 -19.55 -10.54
C ALA A 504 -2.17 -18.68 -10.53
N ALA A 505 -1.00 -19.29 -10.33
CA ALA A 505 0.26 -18.54 -10.40
C ALA A 505 0.49 -18.00 -11.81
N VAL A 506 0.21 -18.81 -12.85
CA VAL A 506 0.09 -18.34 -14.22
C VAL A 506 -1.33 -18.65 -14.69
N GLN A 507 -2.15 -17.61 -14.78
CA GLN A 507 -3.59 -17.75 -15.06
C GLN A 507 -3.91 -17.47 -16.51
N ILE A 508 -4.77 -18.29 -17.10
CA ILE A 508 -5.29 -18.15 -18.45
C ILE A 508 -6.79 -17.84 -18.34
N GLY A 509 -7.23 -16.74 -18.95
CA GLY A 509 -8.55 -16.18 -18.69
C GLY A 509 -9.64 -16.45 -19.75
N ASP A 510 -9.35 -17.01 -20.93
CA ASP A 510 -10.33 -17.14 -22.02
C ASP A 510 -10.13 -18.46 -22.79
N GLU A 511 -11.23 -19.12 -23.17
CA GLU A 511 -11.24 -20.41 -23.89
C GLU A 511 -10.57 -20.38 -25.29
N ASN A 512 -10.54 -19.21 -25.92
CA ASN A 512 -9.95 -19.05 -27.24
C ASN A 512 -8.48 -18.63 -27.23
N THR A 513 -7.85 -18.63 -26.05
CA THR A 513 -6.47 -18.20 -25.87
C THR A 513 -5.49 -19.36 -25.75
N THR A 514 -4.23 -19.08 -26.01
CA THR A 514 -3.15 -20.06 -25.82
C THR A 514 -1.99 -19.41 -25.08
N LEU A 515 -1.61 -20.00 -23.95
CA LEU A 515 -0.36 -19.73 -23.28
C LEU A 515 0.72 -20.66 -23.82
N THR A 516 1.84 -20.10 -24.27
CA THR A 516 3.02 -20.85 -24.66
C THR A 516 4.18 -20.56 -23.71
N ILE A 517 4.71 -21.59 -23.05
CA ILE A 517 5.88 -21.49 -22.17
C ILE A 517 7.08 -22.13 -22.86
N SER A 518 8.20 -21.42 -22.92
CA SER A 518 9.44 -21.86 -23.59
C SER A 518 10.66 -21.35 -22.83
N GLY A 519 11.87 -21.60 -23.37
CA GLY A 519 13.14 -21.13 -22.80
C GLY A 519 13.93 -22.23 -22.13
N THR A 520 15.05 -21.84 -21.50
CA THR A 520 15.99 -22.76 -20.82
C THR A 520 16.01 -22.60 -19.32
N GLY A 521 15.32 -21.58 -18.79
CA GLY A 521 15.19 -21.30 -17.36
C GLY A 521 14.20 -22.24 -16.64
N SER A 522 13.95 -21.93 -15.37
CA SER A 522 12.99 -22.66 -14.56
C SER A 522 11.81 -21.76 -14.13
N LEU A 523 10.66 -22.40 -13.92
CA LEU A 523 9.47 -21.78 -13.35
C LEU A 523 8.92 -22.65 -12.22
N ASN A 524 8.90 -22.12 -11.01
CA ASN A 524 8.19 -22.67 -9.86
C ASN A 524 6.88 -21.89 -9.73
N ALA A 525 5.76 -22.53 -10.08
CA ALA A 525 4.44 -21.91 -10.10
C ALA A 525 3.56 -22.57 -9.04
N THR A 526 3.23 -21.85 -7.97
CA THR A 526 2.35 -22.35 -6.89
C THR A 526 1.03 -21.60 -6.93
N GLY A 527 -0.07 -22.30 -7.15
CA GLY A 527 -1.42 -21.76 -7.12
C GLY A 527 -1.80 -21.28 -5.71
N GLY A 528 -2.64 -20.27 -5.64
CA GLY A 528 -3.30 -19.88 -4.38
C GLY A 528 -4.31 -20.96 -3.97
N ASP A 529 -4.91 -20.88 -2.80
CA ASP A 529 -5.66 -21.95 -2.11
C ASP A 529 -6.51 -22.87 -3.01
N ASN A 530 -7.14 -22.32 -4.03
CA ASN A 530 -8.05 -23.07 -4.90
C ASN A 530 -7.72 -22.94 -6.40
N GLY A 531 -6.59 -22.32 -6.70
CA GLY A 531 -6.11 -22.11 -8.07
C GLY A 531 -5.18 -23.21 -8.54
N ALA A 532 -5.04 -23.36 -9.85
CA ALA A 532 -4.01 -24.21 -10.45
C ALA A 532 -2.61 -23.60 -10.28
N GLY A 533 -1.55 -24.41 -10.36
CA GLY A 533 -0.20 -23.86 -10.52
C GLY A 533 -0.09 -23.08 -11.83
N ILE A 534 -0.48 -23.70 -12.94
CA ILE A 534 -0.60 -23.07 -14.26
C ILE A 534 -1.97 -23.45 -14.83
N GLY A 535 -2.83 -22.44 -15.11
CA GLY A 535 -4.16 -22.71 -15.65
C GLY A 535 -5.23 -21.75 -15.17
N THR A 536 -6.31 -22.26 -14.56
CA THR A 536 -7.40 -21.41 -14.08
C THR A 536 -7.36 -21.21 -12.55
N GLY A 537 -7.89 -20.09 -12.07
CA GLY A 537 -8.16 -19.88 -10.64
C GLY A 537 -9.45 -20.57 -10.19
N LEU A 538 -9.93 -20.27 -8.98
CA LEU A 538 -11.20 -20.75 -8.44
C LEU A 538 -12.39 -20.28 -9.29
N ALA A 539 -13.32 -21.17 -9.56
CA ALA A 539 -14.68 -20.87 -10.01
C ALA A 539 -15.64 -21.10 -8.82
N GLN A 540 -16.04 -20.03 -8.16
CA GLN A 540 -16.96 -20.09 -7.02
C GLN A 540 -18.31 -19.54 -7.40
N ASP A 541 -19.35 -20.39 -7.40
CA ASP A 541 -20.72 -20.00 -7.74
C ASP A 541 -20.87 -19.38 -9.15
N GLU A 542 -19.92 -19.69 -10.04
CA GLU A 542 -19.83 -19.14 -11.40
C GLU A 542 -19.25 -20.16 -12.38
N GLU A 543 -19.35 -19.85 -13.68
CA GLU A 543 -18.61 -20.54 -14.73
C GLU A 543 -17.33 -19.76 -15.04
N LYS A 544 -16.18 -20.45 -15.01
CA LYS A 544 -14.89 -19.93 -15.41
C LYS A 544 -14.32 -20.80 -16.54
N THR A 545 -13.84 -20.15 -17.58
CA THR A 545 -13.18 -20.81 -18.70
C THR A 545 -11.74 -20.34 -18.83
N GLY A 546 -10.84 -21.23 -19.17
CA GLY A 546 -9.44 -20.95 -19.49
C GLY A 546 -9.05 -21.53 -20.83
N GLY A 547 -8.02 -20.96 -21.45
CA GLY A 547 -7.52 -21.36 -22.74
C GLY A 547 -6.56 -22.55 -22.71
N ASN A 548 -5.87 -22.75 -23.84
CA ASN A 548 -4.92 -23.84 -24.03
C ASN A 548 -3.56 -23.53 -23.40
N ILE A 549 -2.87 -24.57 -22.96
CA ILE A 549 -1.52 -24.51 -22.38
C ILE A 549 -0.57 -25.28 -23.27
N THR A 550 0.52 -24.65 -23.73
CA THR A 550 1.59 -25.30 -24.49
C THR A 550 2.93 -25.11 -23.77
N ILE A 551 3.62 -26.20 -23.46
CA ILE A 551 4.95 -26.18 -22.84
C ILE A 551 5.94 -26.78 -23.84
N ASN A 552 6.83 -25.92 -24.36
CA ASN A 552 7.83 -26.29 -25.34
C ASN A 552 9.23 -26.49 -24.74
N GLY A 553 9.46 -26.08 -23.48
CA GLY A 553 10.79 -26.17 -22.88
C GLY A 553 10.82 -25.63 -21.45
N GLY A 554 12.03 -25.54 -20.87
CA GLY A 554 12.27 -25.12 -19.49
C GLY A 554 12.14 -26.24 -18.47
N THR A 555 12.39 -25.88 -17.21
CA THR A 555 12.13 -26.74 -16.06
C THR A 555 10.91 -26.18 -15.32
N ILE A 556 9.79 -26.86 -15.39
CA ILE A 556 8.52 -26.39 -14.85
C ILE A 556 8.18 -27.23 -13.62
N ASN A 557 8.01 -26.57 -12.47
CA ASN A 557 7.47 -27.14 -11.24
C ASN A 557 6.15 -26.41 -10.94
N ALA A 558 5.04 -27.03 -11.30
CA ALA A 558 3.71 -26.47 -11.12
C ALA A 558 2.98 -27.19 -9.98
N THR A 559 2.64 -26.47 -8.93
CA THR A 559 1.91 -27.00 -7.77
C THR A 559 0.55 -26.30 -7.67
N GLY A 560 -0.52 -27.05 -7.67
CA GLY A 560 -1.85 -26.54 -7.41
C GLY A 560 -2.02 -26.11 -5.95
N GLY A 561 -2.91 -25.16 -5.71
CA GLY A 561 -3.41 -24.87 -4.38
C GLY A 561 -4.25 -26.04 -3.84
N TYR A 562 -4.88 -25.85 -2.69
CA TYR A 562 -5.53 -26.93 -1.93
C TYR A 562 -6.45 -27.85 -2.76
N TYR A 563 -7.22 -27.29 -3.71
CA TYR A 563 -8.09 -28.03 -4.63
C TYR A 563 -7.79 -27.80 -6.12
N GLY A 564 -6.67 -27.19 -6.44
CA GLY A 564 -6.27 -26.88 -7.81
C GLY A 564 -5.37 -27.96 -8.42
N ALA A 565 -5.41 -28.12 -9.74
CA ALA A 565 -4.47 -28.96 -10.47
C ALA A 565 -3.06 -28.34 -10.48
N GLY A 566 -2.03 -29.17 -10.62
CA GLY A 566 -0.68 -28.65 -10.90
C GLY A 566 -0.67 -27.84 -12.20
N ILE A 567 -1.15 -28.48 -13.30
CA ILE A 567 -1.37 -27.83 -14.60
C ILE A 567 -2.78 -28.14 -15.06
N GLY A 568 -3.62 -27.13 -15.28
CA GLY A 568 -4.99 -27.29 -15.76
C GLY A 568 -6.02 -26.45 -15.01
N CYS A 569 -7.07 -27.08 -14.48
CA CYS A 569 -8.13 -26.34 -13.82
C CYS A 569 -7.86 -26.08 -12.33
N GLY A 570 -8.29 -24.93 -11.84
CA GLY A 570 -8.54 -24.69 -10.43
C GLY A 570 -9.81 -25.40 -9.97
N GLN A 571 -10.21 -25.15 -8.72
CA GLN A 571 -11.43 -25.70 -8.12
C GLN A 571 -12.69 -25.14 -8.78
N ALA A 572 -13.73 -26.00 -8.93
CA ALA A 572 -15.11 -25.56 -9.07
C ALA A 572 -15.83 -25.71 -7.74
N TYR A 573 -16.36 -24.63 -7.17
CA TYR A 573 -16.98 -24.64 -5.86
C TYR A 573 -18.38 -24.03 -5.87
N SER A 574 -19.39 -24.87 -5.77
CA SER A 574 -20.77 -24.45 -5.51
C SER A 574 -20.96 -24.25 -4.00
N LYS A 575 -20.81 -22.99 -3.57
CA LYS A 575 -20.77 -22.57 -2.17
C LYS A 575 -22.12 -22.08 -1.65
N THR A 576 -22.99 -21.57 -2.53
CA THR A 576 -24.28 -21.00 -2.15
C THR A 576 -25.44 -21.85 -2.61
N GLU A 577 -26.58 -21.72 -1.95
CA GLU A 577 -27.80 -22.47 -2.28
C GLU A 577 -28.44 -22.08 -3.62
N ASN A 578 -27.93 -21.03 -4.27
CA ASN A 578 -28.55 -20.47 -5.48
C ASN A 578 -27.77 -20.74 -6.78
N ASN A 579 -26.45 -21.06 -6.68
CA ASN A 579 -25.59 -21.11 -7.85
C ASN A 579 -24.84 -22.45 -8.01
N ASN A 580 -24.64 -22.84 -9.25
CA ASN A 580 -23.74 -23.92 -9.64
C ASN A 580 -22.35 -23.33 -9.94
N ALA A 581 -21.34 -24.20 -9.99
CA ALA A 581 -19.97 -23.79 -10.37
C ALA A 581 -19.45 -24.67 -11.50
N ALA A 582 -18.74 -24.06 -12.44
CA ALA A 582 -18.03 -24.80 -13.48
C ALA A 582 -16.66 -24.19 -13.75
N ASN A 583 -15.63 -25.03 -13.77
CA ASN A 583 -14.27 -24.59 -14.09
C ASN A 583 -13.75 -25.41 -15.28
N LYS A 584 -13.44 -24.73 -16.37
CA LYS A 584 -12.99 -25.37 -17.62
C LYS A 584 -11.61 -24.87 -17.98
N CYS A 585 -10.71 -25.72 -18.39
CA CYS A 585 -9.47 -25.37 -19.07
C CYS A 585 -9.44 -26.02 -20.47
N GLY A 586 -8.70 -25.38 -21.39
CA GLY A 586 -8.52 -25.90 -22.75
C GLY A 586 -7.56 -27.10 -22.81
N ASN A 587 -7.01 -27.32 -23.97
CA ASN A 587 -6.07 -28.40 -24.22
C ASN A 587 -4.71 -28.13 -23.59
N ILE A 588 -4.05 -29.18 -23.11
CA ILE A 588 -2.70 -29.13 -22.54
C ILE A 588 -1.75 -29.89 -23.47
N SER A 589 -0.73 -29.21 -24.01
CA SER A 589 0.29 -29.76 -24.89
C SER A 589 1.68 -29.60 -24.29
N ILE A 590 2.41 -30.70 -24.12
CA ILE A 590 3.80 -30.72 -23.66
C ILE A 590 4.66 -31.31 -24.77
N THR A 591 5.50 -30.46 -25.41
CA THR A 591 6.34 -30.86 -26.52
C THR A 591 7.81 -30.96 -26.14
N GLY A 592 8.18 -30.51 -24.91
CA GLY A 592 9.56 -30.56 -24.43
C GLY A 592 9.71 -30.07 -23.00
N GLY A 593 10.95 -30.03 -22.53
CA GLY A 593 11.30 -29.58 -21.16
C GLY A 593 11.25 -30.70 -20.10
N THR A 594 11.45 -30.27 -18.85
CA THR A 594 11.27 -31.13 -17.68
C THR A 594 10.10 -30.56 -16.86
N VAL A 595 9.02 -31.30 -16.80
CA VAL A 595 7.76 -30.84 -16.17
C VAL A 595 7.44 -31.70 -14.96
N THR A 596 7.31 -31.08 -13.80
CA THR A 596 6.76 -31.67 -12.58
C THR A 596 5.47 -30.95 -12.25
N ALA A 597 4.35 -31.63 -12.30
CA ALA A 597 3.04 -31.09 -11.97
C ALA A 597 2.46 -31.84 -10.78
N THR A 598 2.15 -31.11 -9.71
CA THR A 598 1.59 -31.67 -8.48
C THR A 598 0.24 -31.03 -8.19
N GLY A 599 -0.81 -31.84 -8.14
CA GLY A 599 -2.15 -31.42 -7.72
C GLY A 599 -2.20 -31.14 -6.22
N GLY A 600 -3.09 -30.26 -5.80
CA GLY A 600 -3.46 -30.13 -4.40
C GLY A 600 -4.38 -31.27 -3.95
N LEU A 601 -4.92 -31.17 -2.74
CA LEU A 601 -5.81 -32.21 -2.17
C LEU A 601 -6.94 -32.51 -3.14
N THR A 602 -7.09 -33.78 -3.52
CA THR A 602 -8.12 -34.27 -4.44
C THR A 602 -8.07 -33.69 -5.88
N ALA A 603 -6.94 -33.13 -6.30
CA ALA A 603 -6.74 -32.53 -7.63
C ALA A 603 -5.69 -33.30 -8.44
N ALA A 604 -5.84 -33.31 -9.78
CA ALA A 604 -4.90 -33.98 -10.67
C ALA A 604 -3.55 -33.25 -10.74
N GLY A 605 -2.48 -34.00 -11.01
CA GLY A 605 -1.19 -33.38 -11.36
C GLY A 605 -1.31 -32.57 -12.63
N ILE A 606 -1.78 -33.21 -13.72
CA ILE A 606 -2.12 -32.56 -15.00
C ILE A 606 -3.56 -32.89 -15.33
N GLY A 607 -4.43 -31.88 -15.47
CA GLY A 607 -5.84 -32.06 -15.79
C GLY A 607 -6.80 -31.23 -14.97
N THR A 608 -7.75 -31.85 -14.27
CA THR A 608 -8.77 -31.08 -13.55
C THR A 608 -8.45 -30.89 -12.07
N GLY A 609 -8.86 -29.73 -11.52
CA GLY A 609 -8.99 -29.52 -10.09
C GLY A 609 -10.18 -30.26 -9.51
N ALA A 610 -10.44 -30.12 -8.23
CA ALA A 610 -11.58 -30.72 -7.55
C ALA A 610 -12.90 -30.02 -7.87
N ALA A 611 -14.00 -30.79 -7.90
CA ALA A 611 -15.36 -30.28 -7.89
C ALA A 611 -15.93 -30.38 -6.47
N VAL A 612 -16.31 -29.28 -5.85
CA VAL A 612 -16.78 -29.22 -4.45
C VAL A 612 -18.20 -28.66 -4.39
N ILE A 613 -19.08 -29.34 -3.66
CA ILE A 613 -20.49 -29.00 -3.58
C ILE A 613 -20.95 -28.98 -2.12
N SER A 614 -21.45 -27.84 -1.64
CA SER A 614 -21.88 -27.66 -0.24
C SER A 614 -23.40 -27.74 -0.03
N TYR A 615 -24.23 -27.70 -1.09
CA TYR A 615 -25.69 -27.62 -0.98
C TYR A 615 -26.40 -28.66 -1.83
N GLU A 616 -27.54 -29.16 -1.34
CA GLU A 616 -28.45 -30.05 -2.08
C GLU A 616 -28.95 -29.40 -3.38
N ASN A 617 -29.17 -30.21 -4.41
CA ASN A 617 -29.65 -29.77 -5.71
C ASN A 617 -28.74 -28.77 -6.40
N ARG A 618 -27.47 -28.71 -6.03
CA ARG A 618 -26.44 -27.90 -6.71
C ARG A 618 -25.46 -28.81 -7.43
N PHE A 619 -24.76 -28.19 -8.37
CA PHE A 619 -23.85 -28.91 -9.26
C PHE A 619 -22.51 -28.17 -9.34
N ALA A 620 -21.40 -28.90 -9.28
CA ALA A 620 -20.09 -28.41 -9.60
C ALA A 620 -19.41 -29.31 -10.65
N SER A 621 -18.72 -28.68 -11.60
CA SER A 621 -17.99 -29.44 -12.63
C SER A 621 -16.61 -28.84 -12.90
N THR A 622 -15.64 -29.75 -13.13
CA THR A 622 -14.35 -29.38 -13.69
C THR A 622 -14.14 -30.13 -15.00
N VAL A 623 -13.67 -29.39 -16.02
CA VAL A 623 -13.48 -29.94 -17.37
C VAL A 623 -12.12 -29.51 -17.91
N CYS A 624 -11.30 -30.49 -18.29
CA CYS A 624 -10.06 -30.28 -19.03
C CYS A 624 -10.24 -30.77 -20.48
N GLY A 625 -9.66 -30.03 -21.44
CA GLY A 625 -9.58 -30.50 -22.82
C GLY A 625 -8.62 -31.68 -22.98
N ASP A 626 -8.15 -31.91 -24.21
CA ASP A 626 -7.21 -32.99 -24.51
C ASP A 626 -5.83 -32.73 -23.90
N ILE A 627 -5.19 -33.80 -23.43
CA ILE A 627 -3.83 -33.75 -22.88
C ILE A 627 -2.90 -34.50 -23.84
N THR A 628 -1.95 -33.80 -24.46
CA THR A 628 -1.02 -34.34 -25.43
C THR A 628 0.42 -34.13 -24.98
N ILE A 629 1.17 -35.23 -24.84
CA ILE A 629 2.58 -35.21 -24.44
C ILE A 629 3.41 -35.82 -25.57
N THR A 630 4.15 -35.00 -26.29
CA THR A 630 4.93 -35.42 -27.45
C THR A 630 6.43 -35.28 -27.25
N GLY A 631 6.89 -34.83 -26.08
CA GLY A 631 8.32 -34.71 -25.79
C GLY A 631 8.61 -34.40 -24.34
N GLY A 632 9.89 -34.38 -23.97
CA GLY A 632 10.37 -34.05 -22.66
C GLY A 632 10.26 -35.14 -21.60
N THR A 633 10.54 -34.73 -20.36
CA THR A 633 10.38 -35.59 -19.16
C THR A 633 9.25 -35.01 -18.31
N VAL A 634 8.21 -35.80 -18.07
CA VAL A 634 7.00 -35.37 -17.34
C VAL A 634 6.78 -36.25 -16.11
N THR A 635 6.60 -35.59 -14.96
CA THR A 635 6.16 -36.21 -13.72
C THR A 635 4.87 -35.55 -13.27
N ALA A 636 3.78 -36.32 -13.20
CA ALA A 636 2.47 -35.81 -12.80
C ALA A 636 2.01 -36.53 -11.54
N ASN A 637 1.87 -35.76 -10.45
CA ASN A 637 1.49 -36.26 -9.15
C ASN A 637 0.06 -35.80 -8.82
N GLY A 638 -0.90 -36.68 -8.86
CA GLY A 638 -2.23 -36.49 -8.26
C GLY A 638 -2.15 -36.68 -6.76
N ASP A 639 -3.01 -36.05 -6.00
CA ASP A 639 -3.13 -36.26 -4.57
C ASP A 639 -4.27 -37.26 -4.27
N VAL A 640 -4.84 -37.21 -3.08
CA VAL A 640 -5.82 -38.21 -2.60
C VAL A 640 -6.98 -38.40 -3.60
N SER A 641 -7.16 -39.63 -4.09
CA SER A 641 -8.22 -39.97 -5.03
C SER A 641 -8.27 -39.11 -6.31
N ALA A 642 -7.12 -38.68 -6.81
CA ALA A 642 -7.01 -37.90 -8.04
C ALA A 642 -5.95 -38.51 -8.97
N ALA A 643 -6.17 -38.40 -10.27
CA ALA A 643 -5.23 -38.94 -11.25
C ALA A 643 -3.93 -38.14 -11.30
N GLY A 644 -2.81 -38.80 -11.57
CA GLY A 644 -1.58 -38.09 -11.95
C GLY A 644 -1.82 -37.27 -13.21
N ILE A 645 -2.38 -37.91 -14.28
CA ILE A 645 -2.80 -37.23 -15.51
C ILE A 645 -4.27 -37.58 -15.75
N GLY A 646 -5.17 -36.58 -15.78
CA GLY A 646 -6.60 -36.81 -16.01
C GLY A 646 -7.51 -36.03 -15.07
N THR A 647 -8.41 -36.73 -14.38
CA THR A 647 -9.42 -36.07 -13.55
C THR A 647 -8.99 -35.90 -12.10
N GLY A 648 -9.38 -34.76 -11.49
CA GLY A 648 -9.43 -34.59 -10.04
C GLY A 648 -10.67 -35.25 -9.43
N SER A 649 -10.81 -35.19 -8.12
CA SER A 649 -11.90 -35.83 -7.39
C SER A 649 -13.10 -34.91 -7.19
N ILE A 650 -14.22 -35.49 -6.81
CA ILE A 650 -15.45 -34.80 -6.44
C ILE A 650 -15.61 -34.91 -4.93
N THR A 651 -15.79 -33.76 -4.29
CA THR A 651 -16.09 -33.69 -2.85
C THR A 651 -17.51 -33.16 -2.69
N THR A 652 -18.44 -34.02 -2.30
CA THR A 652 -19.82 -33.63 -2.07
C THR A 652 -20.17 -33.72 -0.60
N LEU A 653 -20.82 -32.70 -0.09
CA LEU A 653 -21.55 -32.81 1.16
C LEU A 653 -23.02 -33.15 0.91
N LEU A 654 -23.66 -32.61 -0.15
CA LEU A 654 -25.10 -32.72 -0.38
C LEU A 654 -25.54 -32.71 -1.86
N GLY A 655 -24.69 -32.32 -2.85
CA GLY A 655 -25.08 -32.14 -4.23
C GLY A 655 -24.46 -33.14 -5.21
N GLU A 656 -24.53 -32.86 -6.51
CA GLU A 656 -23.97 -33.68 -7.59
C GLU A 656 -22.79 -32.98 -8.26
N GLY A 657 -21.78 -33.70 -8.73
CA GLY A 657 -20.63 -33.17 -9.41
C GLY A 657 -20.14 -34.04 -10.56
N THR A 658 -19.39 -33.44 -11.48
CA THR A 658 -18.68 -34.19 -12.53
C THR A 658 -17.26 -33.62 -12.72
N THR A 659 -16.34 -34.55 -13.04
CA THR A 659 -15.01 -34.15 -13.52
C THR A 659 -14.75 -34.85 -14.84
N LYS A 660 -14.28 -34.08 -15.83
CA LYS A 660 -14.11 -34.60 -17.21
C LYS A 660 -12.74 -34.20 -17.76
N CYS A 661 -12.11 -35.10 -18.46
CA CYS A 661 -10.90 -34.90 -19.23
C CYS A 661 -11.13 -35.38 -20.68
N GLY A 662 -10.57 -34.66 -21.66
CA GLY A 662 -10.56 -35.09 -23.04
C GLY A 662 -9.63 -36.28 -23.29
N ASP A 663 -9.22 -36.50 -24.53
CA ASP A 663 -8.31 -37.58 -24.89
C ASP A 663 -6.92 -37.36 -24.28
N ILE A 664 -6.26 -38.42 -23.83
CA ILE A 664 -4.89 -38.37 -23.33
C ILE A 664 -3.97 -39.11 -24.31
N THR A 665 -3.06 -38.40 -24.93
CA THR A 665 -2.10 -38.95 -25.89
C THR A 665 -0.66 -38.74 -25.43
N ILE A 666 0.08 -39.85 -25.26
CA ILE A 666 1.52 -39.85 -24.97
C ILE A 666 2.22 -40.56 -26.11
N THR A 667 3.04 -39.82 -26.88
CA THR A 667 3.73 -40.39 -28.05
C THR A 667 5.03 -41.11 -27.67
N SER A 668 5.63 -41.83 -28.64
CA SER A 668 6.96 -42.43 -28.49
C SER A 668 8.12 -41.44 -28.47
N ASP A 669 7.89 -40.15 -28.70
CA ASP A 669 8.96 -39.17 -28.78
C ASP A 669 9.30 -38.55 -27.40
N VAL A 670 8.57 -38.96 -26.35
CA VAL A 670 8.85 -38.52 -24.97
C VAL A 670 10.14 -39.16 -24.44
N THR A 671 10.85 -38.42 -23.57
CA THR A 671 12.00 -39.02 -22.84
C THR A 671 11.47 -39.97 -21.73
N LYS A 672 10.50 -39.50 -20.97
CA LYS A 672 9.87 -40.29 -19.89
C LYS A 672 8.60 -39.60 -19.42
N VAL A 673 7.57 -40.37 -19.13
CA VAL A 673 6.37 -39.91 -18.44
C VAL A 673 6.15 -40.78 -17.20
N THR A 674 5.96 -40.15 -16.04
CA THR A 674 5.59 -40.84 -14.79
C THR A 674 4.32 -40.17 -14.26
N ALA A 675 3.30 -41.01 -13.97
CA ALA A 675 2.06 -40.58 -13.36
C ALA A 675 1.86 -41.32 -12.03
N PHE A 676 1.43 -40.56 -11.01
CA PHE A 676 1.29 -41.06 -9.65
C PHE A 676 -0.01 -40.54 -9.01
N THR A 677 -0.64 -41.31 -8.17
CA THR A 677 -1.72 -40.90 -7.25
C THR A 677 -1.33 -41.27 -5.82
N ALA A 678 -1.46 -40.31 -4.88
CA ALA A 678 -0.89 -40.45 -3.54
C ALA A 678 -1.57 -41.54 -2.70
N THR A 679 -2.91 -41.58 -2.71
CA THR A 679 -3.68 -42.56 -1.94
C THR A 679 -4.99 -42.85 -2.66
N THR A 680 -5.28 -44.09 -2.86
CA THR A 680 -6.55 -44.54 -3.46
C THR A 680 -7.54 -44.93 -2.36
N VAL A 681 -8.73 -44.37 -2.38
CA VAL A 681 -9.85 -44.79 -1.52
C VAL A 681 -10.71 -45.85 -2.21
N SER A 682 -10.49 -46.07 -3.51
CA SER A 682 -11.09 -47.15 -4.29
C SER A 682 -10.12 -47.68 -5.34
N ASP A 683 -10.33 -48.89 -5.80
CA ASP A 683 -9.53 -49.55 -6.86
C ASP A 683 -9.75 -48.91 -8.25
N ASP A 684 -10.73 -48.00 -8.39
CA ASP A 684 -11.10 -47.37 -9.65
C ASP A 684 -10.30 -46.09 -9.97
N VAL A 685 -9.40 -45.65 -9.06
CA VAL A 685 -8.59 -44.44 -9.28
C VAL A 685 -7.40 -44.79 -10.18
N CYS A 686 -7.33 -44.11 -11.32
CA CYS A 686 -6.24 -44.31 -12.28
C CYS A 686 -5.07 -43.38 -12.01
N SER A 687 -3.83 -43.80 -12.23
CA SER A 687 -2.68 -42.91 -12.34
C SER A 687 -2.76 -42.05 -13.60
N ILE A 688 -3.33 -42.61 -14.70
CA ILE A 688 -3.68 -41.89 -15.94
C ILE A 688 -5.12 -42.22 -16.30
N GLY A 689 -6.00 -41.20 -16.31
CA GLY A 689 -7.41 -41.38 -16.68
C GLY A 689 -8.36 -40.77 -15.64
N LYS A 690 -9.41 -41.55 -15.29
CA LYS A 690 -10.46 -41.15 -14.37
C LYS A 690 -10.11 -41.44 -12.92
N SER A 691 -10.71 -40.67 -12.01
CA SER A 691 -10.47 -40.78 -10.56
C SER A 691 -11.59 -41.48 -9.79
N GLY A 692 -12.48 -42.22 -10.49
CA GLY A 692 -13.58 -42.93 -9.86
C GLY A 692 -14.62 -43.48 -10.85
N ASP A 693 -15.86 -43.73 -10.37
CA ASP A 693 -16.96 -44.30 -11.13
C ASP A 693 -17.30 -43.52 -12.40
N ALA A 694 -17.51 -44.20 -13.51
CA ALA A 694 -17.81 -43.60 -14.82
C ALA A 694 -19.11 -42.75 -14.86
N SER A 695 -19.97 -42.86 -13.84
CA SER A 695 -21.19 -42.05 -13.75
C SER A 695 -20.88 -40.56 -13.46
N TYR A 696 -19.73 -40.27 -12.87
CA TYR A 696 -19.34 -38.92 -12.41
C TYR A 696 -17.99 -38.49 -12.96
N TYR A 697 -17.15 -39.45 -13.38
CA TYR A 697 -15.79 -39.21 -13.86
C TYR A 697 -15.67 -39.69 -15.30
N GLU A 698 -15.38 -38.78 -16.21
CA GLU A 698 -15.22 -39.06 -17.63
C GLU A 698 -13.80 -38.74 -18.08
N CYS A 699 -13.21 -39.64 -18.85
CA CYS A 699 -11.97 -39.41 -19.55
C CYS A 699 -12.12 -39.92 -20.99
N GLY A 700 -11.61 -39.21 -21.95
CA GLY A 700 -11.57 -39.63 -23.33
C GLY A 700 -10.66 -40.85 -23.57
N THR A 701 -10.31 -41.07 -24.81
CA THR A 701 -9.42 -42.18 -25.21
C THR A 701 -8.00 -41.97 -24.70
N ILE A 702 -7.41 -42.96 -24.05
CA ILE A 702 -6.01 -42.90 -23.59
C ILE A 702 -5.16 -43.70 -24.55
N THR A 703 -4.19 -43.03 -25.18
CA THR A 703 -3.25 -43.65 -26.14
C THR A 703 -1.80 -43.38 -25.69
N ILE A 704 -1.03 -44.43 -25.45
CA ILE A 704 0.38 -44.32 -25.02
C ILE A 704 1.25 -45.19 -25.92
N GLY A 705 2.22 -44.58 -26.62
CA GLY A 705 3.11 -45.25 -27.56
C GLY A 705 2.34 -46.00 -28.69
N GLY A 706 1.17 -45.48 -29.05
CA GLY A 706 0.28 -46.11 -30.05
C GLY A 706 -0.65 -47.18 -29.49
N THR A 707 -0.56 -47.54 -28.21
CA THR A 707 -1.47 -48.52 -27.54
C THR A 707 -2.63 -47.77 -26.90
N VAL A 708 -3.86 -48.25 -27.13
CA VAL A 708 -5.10 -47.71 -26.53
C VAL A 708 -5.45 -48.44 -25.26
N TYR A 709 -5.78 -47.67 -24.20
CA TYR A 709 -6.20 -48.15 -22.89
C TYR A 709 -7.64 -47.66 -22.62
N ALA A 710 -8.61 -48.58 -22.70
CA ALA A 710 -10.03 -48.25 -22.65
C ALA A 710 -10.51 -47.80 -21.25
N ASP A 711 -9.94 -48.37 -20.19
CA ASP A 711 -10.41 -48.20 -18.81
C ASP A 711 -9.47 -47.30 -17.94
N GLY A 712 -8.47 -46.69 -18.56
CA GLY A 712 -7.42 -45.99 -17.84
C GLY A 712 -6.28 -46.90 -17.38
N ILE A 713 -5.33 -46.33 -16.65
CA ILE A 713 -4.16 -47.03 -16.11
C ILE A 713 -4.15 -46.93 -14.60
N THR A 714 -4.29 -48.06 -13.91
CA THR A 714 -4.32 -48.17 -12.44
C THR A 714 -2.96 -48.49 -11.83
N ASP A 715 -1.96 -48.88 -12.65
CA ASP A 715 -0.57 -49.04 -12.16
C ASP A 715 -0.09 -47.77 -11.50
N ASN A 716 0.41 -47.82 -10.26
CA ASN A 716 0.79 -46.65 -9.46
C ASN A 716 2.12 -46.83 -8.74
N PRO A 717 3.19 -46.11 -9.04
CA PRO A 717 3.29 -45.17 -10.18
C PRO A 717 3.32 -45.90 -11.55
N TYR A 718 2.66 -45.33 -12.53
CA TYR A 718 2.85 -45.73 -13.92
C TYR A 718 4.04 -44.95 -14.53
N THR A 719 4.88 -45.69 -15.25
CA THR A 719 6.00 -45.07 -15.95
C THR A 719 6.04 -45.58 -17.38
N TYR A 720 6.05 -44.62 -18.33
CA TYR A 720 6.28 -44.90 -19.74
C TYR A 720 7.61 -44.29 -20.17
N GLN A 721 8.47 -45.10 -20.73
CA GLN A 721 9.78 -44.71 -21.31
C GLN A 721 9.95 -45.55 -22.56
N PRO A 722 9.86 -44.94 -23.77
CA PRO A 722 9.92 -45.63 -25.04
C PRO A 722 11.25 -46.31 -25.32
#